data_ca8fdc426caf800efa10f137fe4b5019
#
_entry.id   ca8fdc426caf800efa10f137fe4b5019
#
_cell.length_a   1.000
_cell.length_b   1.000
_cell.length_c   1.000
_cell.angle_alpha   90.00
_cell.angle_beta   90.00
_cell.angle_gamma   90.00
#
_symmetry.space_group_name_H-M   'P 1'
#
loop_
_entity.id
_entity.type
_entity.pdbx_description
1 polymer ?
#
loop_
_entity_poly.entity_id
_entity_poly.type
_entity_poly.pdbx_seq_one_letter_code
_entity_poly.pdbx_strand_id
1 'polypeptide(L)'
;MTEENIKITEDLTIPQLFLHQCKRYGDKKVAMREKEFGIWRPFTWKDYLENVKYLSLGMVSLGLKRGDKVAMIGDNRPEGVWAEMAAMCAGAIPVWLFQDCMMEEVKYIIDHSDSNFFVGETQEEVDKGIGIMPDCPKLEYIIWDDPKGMRRYNQDFLKSIKVVQELGRELDKKEPELFENLIKEGNGNDICLLFYTSGTTALPKGALLTHYNMLSMGEDLMKTDPCYDTDDFVSYLPFAWIGEQMMSISCGLQIGYTINFPEEPETGQHNIREIGPHVMFAAPRLYEGLTRQVQVKYLDSTWIKRKIYEIATKIGYHVADLRFEKKHIPWYWKVSNWFAYITMQKKMKDHLGMSRLRYCYTGGAAMGPDHFRFFHALGVNLKQIYGQTEIAGISVVHRDGDIKFDTVGTPLPGTEIKITEDGEILSRGPSVFKGYYKNDEATEKTLKDGWLYSGDTGFIDDDGHLVVFDRSKDVMLLNDGKPFAPQYLESRLKFSPHVQDAWVIGDKLPYITAVMCIDYSVAGKWADEHKINYTSYPELSQDPRIYNLIQEQIEEANESLPEPAKIRKFVNLFKAFDADDDELTRTSKLRRGFMAERYKDIIENLYKDTDIVHLDMTITYEDGREQPIKTDLRIQEIESKQ
;
A
#
# COMPACT_ATOMS: atom_id res chain seq x y z
N MET A 1 -12.21 37.92 7.05
CA MET A 1 -11.68 37.32 8.29
C MET A 1 -11.08 35.99 7.87
N THR A 2 -9.78 35.87 7.92
CA THR A 2 -9.08 34.58 7.73
C THR A 2 -9.45 33.72 8.93
N GLU A 3 -10.35 32.74 8.75
CA GLU A 3 -10.61 31.74 9.76
C GLU A 3 -9.30 30.98 9.98
N GLU A 4 -8.77 31.10 11.19
CA GLU A 4 -7.50 30.46 11.58
C GLU A 4 -7.62 28.95 11.47
N ASN A 5 -6.55 28.29 10.99
CA ASN A 5 -6.46 26.84 11.02
C ASN A 5 -6.58 26.37 12.47
N ILE A 6 -7.44 25.39 12.72
CA ILE A 6 -7.58 24.79 14.05
C ILE A 6 -6.24 24.13 14.44
N LYS A 7 -5.78 24.41 15.66
CA LYS A 7 -4.53 23.83 16.16
C LYS A 7 -4.79 22.39 16.60
N ILE A 8 -3.92 21.47 16.19
CA ILE A 8 -3.96 20.09 16.66
C ILE A 8 -3.53 20.06 18.14
N THR A 9 -4.39 19.54 18.98
CA THR A 9 -4.18 19.38 20.44
C THR A 9 -4.55 17.96 20.86
N GLU A 10 -4.10 17.56 22.05
CA GLU A 10 -4.39 16.23 22.60
C GLU A 10 -5.90 15.96 22.81
N ASP A 11 -6.71 17.01 22.93
CA ASP A 11 -8.16 16.88 23.11
C ASP A 11 -8.94 16.87 21.81
N LEU A 12 -8.33 17.31 20.68
CA LEU A 12 -9.02 17.46 19.41
C LEU A 12 -9.32 16.08 18.78
N THR A 13 -10.57 15.89 18.34
CA THR A 13 -10.98 14.70 17.59
C THR A 13 -11.06 14.95 16.09
N ILE A 14 -10.95 13.87 15.30
CA ILE A 14 -11.19 13.90 13.84
C ILE A 14 -12.59 14.43 13.52
N PRO A 15 -13.71 13.99 14.18
CA PRO A 15 -15.04 14.57 13.98
C PRO A 15 -15.14 16.07 14.28
N GLN A 16 -14.46 16.58 15.30
CA GLN A 16 -14.45 18.01 15.60
C GLN A 16 -13.73 18.79 14.50
N LEU A 17 -12.59 18.30 14.01
CA LEU A 17 -11.88 18.87 12.87
C LEU A 17 -12.73 18.82 11.60
N PHE A 18 -13.39 17.70 11.32
CA PHE A 18 -14.32 17.54 10.20
C PHE A 18 -15.44 18.60 10.22
N LEU A 19 -16.10 18.75 11.37
CA LEU A 19 -17.17 19.76 11.53
C LEU A 19 -16.65 21.18 11.31
N HIS A 20 -15.43 21.48 11.81
CA HIS A 20 -14.78 22.77 11.58
C HIS A 20 -14.56 23.03 10.08
N GLN A 21 -13.99 22.06 9.34
CA GLN A 21 -13.73 22.20 7.91
C GLN A 21 -15.02 22.32 7.09
N CYS A 22 -16.07 21.56 7.45
CA CYS A 22 -17.38 21.69 6.82
C CYS A 22 -17.98 23.09 7.01
N LYS A 23 -17.85 23.68 8.20
CA LYS A 23 -18.27 25.07 8.47
C LYS A 23 -17.42 26.09 7.69
N ARG A 24 -16.12 25.85 7.54
CA ARG A 24 -15.18 26.71 6.81
C ARG A 24 -15.46 26.75 5.30
N TYR A 25 -15.63 25.60 4.69
CA TYR A 25 -15.71 25.48 3.22
C TYR A 25 -17.14 25.43 2.68
N GLY A 26 -18.08 24.81 3.38
CA GLY A 26 -19.49 24.74 3.02
C GLY A 26 -19.72 24.21 1.60
N ASP A 27 -20.55 24.91 0.84
CA ASP A 27 -20.86 24.63 -0.57
C ASP A 27 -19.87 25.25 -1.58
N LYS A 28 -18.89 26.04 -1.09
CA LYS A 28 -17.95 26.79 -1.93
C LYS A 28 -16.82 25.95 -2.47
N LYS A 29 -16.57 24.79 -1.85
CA LYS A 29 -15.42 23.95 -2.17
C LYS A 29 -15.82 22.49 -2.29
N VAL A 30 -15.23 21.84 -3.29
CA VAL A 30 -15.33 20.38 -3.49
C VAL A 30 -14.44 19.67 -2.47
N ALA A 31 -15.02 18.78 -1.68
CA ALA A 31 -14.31 17.91 -0.75
C ALA A 31 -13.84 16.63 -1.45
N MET A 32 -14.71 16.06 -2.25
CA MET A 32 -14.52 14.76 -2.91
C MET A 32 -14.99 14.80 -4.34
N ARG A 33 -14.39 13.97 -5.19
CA ARG A 33 -14.93 13.61 -6.51
C ARG A 33 -14.93 12.10 -6.64
N GLU A 34 -15.98 11.56 -7.20
CA GLU A 34 -16.08 10.17 -7.59
C GLU A 34 -16.21 10.08 -9.11
N LYS A 35 -15.56 9.10 -9.70
CA LYS A 35 -15.76 8.80 -11.11
C LYS A 35 -16.77 7.68 -11.27
N GLU A 36 -17.85 7.97 -12.01
CA GLU A 36 -18.91 7.01 -12.30
C GLU A 36 -19.35 7.16 -13.77
N PHE A 37 -19.41 6.06 -14.51
CA PHE A 37 -19.68 6.04 -15.95
C PHE A 37 -18.81 7.02 -16.75
N GLY A 38 -17.52 7.10 -16.40
CA GLY A 38 -16.54 7.98 -17.04
C GLY A 38 -16.63 9.46 -16.66
N ILE A 39 -17.52 9.86 -15.74
CA ILE A 39 -17.77 11.25 -15.36
C ILE A 39 -17.39 11.48 -13.90
N TRP A 40 -16.58 12.50 -13.64
CA TRP A 40 -16.24 12.95 -12.30
C TRP A 40 -17.39 13.72 -11.66
N ARG A 41 -18.00 13.18 -10.61
CA ARG A 41 -19.07 13.79 -9.82
C ARG A 41 -18.50 14.46 -8.59
N PRO A 42 -18.69 15.77 -8.41
CA PRO A 42 -18.19 16.47 -7.24
C PRO A 42 -19.17 16.39 -6.07
N PHE A 43 -18.61 16.28 -4.86
CA PHE A 43 -19.30 16.46 -3.58
C PHE A 43 -18.64 17.62 -2.83
N THR A 44 -19.43 18.61 -2.42
CA THR A 44 -18.95 19.74 -1.63
C THR A 44 -18.74 19.32 -0.16
N TRP A 45 -18.08 20.16 0.62
CA TRP A 45 -17.97 19.94 2.07
C TRP A 45 -19.34 19.94 2.75
N LYS A 46 -20.32 20.66 2.19
CA LYS A 46 -21.71 20.63 2.64
C LYS A 46 -22.35 19.26 2.36
N ASP A 47 -22.18 18.72 1.14
CA ASP A 47 -22.68 17.41 0.79
C ASP A 47 -22.05 16.32 1.68
N TYR A 48 -20.74 16.42 1.94
CA TYR A 48 -20.03 15.54 2.85
C TYR A 48 -20.64 15.58 4.25
N LEU A 49 -20.87 16.78 4.80
CA LEU A 49 -21.50 16.92 6.11
C LEU A 49 -22.91 16.32 6.16
N GLU A 50 -23.73 16.58 5.15
CA GLU A 50 -25.13 16.09 5.11
C GLU A 50 -25.17 14.56 5.07
N ASN A 51 -24.35 13.92 4.24
CA ASN A 51 -24.27 12.47 4.15
C ASN A 51 -23.79 11.85 5.47
N VAL A 52 -22.72 12.36 6.04
CA VAL A 52 -22.17 11.90 7.33
C VAL A 52 -23.17 12.09 8.45
N LYS A 53 -23.77 13.27 8.57
CA LYS A 53 -24.73 13.60 9.64
C LYS A 53 -25.90 12.62 9.66
N TYR A 54 -26.55 12.45 8.51
CA TYR A 54 -27.73 11.59 8.46
C TYR A 54 -27.40 10.11 8.57
N LEU A 55 -26.24 9.67 8.07
CA LEU A 55 -25.79 8.29 8.25
C LEU A 55 -25.44 8.01 9.72
N SER A 56 -24.76 8.92 10.39
CA SER A 56 -24.41 8.84 11.83
C SER A 56 -25.65 8.74 12.70
N LEU A 57 -26.58 9.67 12.56
CA LEU A 57 -27.84 9.68 13.30
C LEU A 57 -28.71 8.46 12.97
N GLY A 58 -28.66 7.97 11.73
CA GLY A 58 -29.36 6.76 11.32
C GLY A 58 -28.80 5.53 12.02
N MET A 59 -27.50 5.35 12.09
CA MET A 59 -26.88 4.25 12.85
C MET A 59 -27.20 4.37 14.35
N VAL A 60 -27.18 5.58 14.91
CA VAL A 60 -27.59 5.83 16.30
C VAL A 60 -29.04 5.42 16.53
N SER A 61 -29.96 5.72 15.59
CA SER A 61 -31.37 5.32 15.68
C SER A 61 -31.57 3.80 15.62
N LEU A 62 -30.62 3.09 14.99
CA LEU A 62 -30.58 1.62 14.97
C LEU A 62 -29.88 1.01 16.20
N GLY A 63 -29.38 1.85 17.12
CA GLY A 63 -28.81 1.39 18.40
C GLY A 63 -27.31 1.51 18.52
N LEU A 64 -26.58 2.09 17.53
CA LEU A 64 -25.15 2.33 17.61
C LEU A 64 -24.81 3.24 18.79
N LYS A 65 -23.82 2.85 19.59
CA LYS A 65 -23.37 3.56 20.79
C LYS A 65 -21.90 3.92 20.71
N ARG A 66 -21.49 4.89 21.55
CA ARG A 66 -20.08 5.21 21.74
C ARG A 66 -19.29 3.96 22.15
N GLY A 67 -18.15 3.71 21.48
CA GLY A 67 -17.28 2.57 21.71
C GLY A 67 -17.68 1.28 20.98
N ASP A 68 -18.86 1.22 20.33
CA ASP A 68 -19.22 0.14 19.42
C ASP A 68 -18.29 0.13 18.21
N LYS A 69 -18.25 -0.98 17.47
CA LYS A 69 -17.40 -1.12 16.29
C LYS A 69 -18.27 -1.27 15.04
N VAL A 70 -17.81 -0.61 13.98
CA VAL A 70 -18.44 -0.68 12.66
C VAL A 70 -17.42 -1.24 11.69
N ALA A 71 -17.57 -2.51 11.31
CA ALA A 71 -16.73 -3.15 10.32
C ALA A 71 -17.10 -2.66 8.91
N MET A 72 -16.13 -2.47 8.04
CA MET A 72 -16.31 -1.91 6.71
C MET A 72 -15.48 -2.66 5.68
N ILE A 73 -16.06 -2.93 4.52
CA ILE A 73 -15.39 -3.60 3.39
C ILE A 73 -15.94 -3.05 2.07
N GLY A 74 -15.07 -2.77 1.13
CA GLY A 74 -15.41 -2.24 -0.19
C GLY A 74 -14.25 -1.48 -0.81
N ASP A 75 -14.48 -1.01 -2.03
CA ASP A 75 -13.57 -0.14 -2.77
C ASP A 75 -13.52 1.28 -2.17
N ASN A 76 -12.55 2.05 -2.63
CA ASN A 76 -12.44 3.44 -2.23
C ASN A 76 -13.54 4.27 -2.90
N ARG A 77 -14.57 4.61 -2.10
CA ARG A 77 -15.71 5.42 -2.53
C ARG A 77 -16.07 6.47 -1.49
N PRO A 78 -16.75 7.55 -1.88
CA PRO A 78 -17.26 8.55 -0.93
C PRO A 78 -18.11 7.93 0.17
N GLU A 79 -18.97 6.95 -0.16
CA GLU A 79 -19.90 6.29 0.75
C GLU A 79 -19.18 5.56 1.89
N GLY A 80 -18.05 4.90 1.59
CA GLY A 80 -17.19 4.28 2.60
C GLY A 80 -16.61 5.32 3.57
N VAL A 81 -16.13 6.44 3.04
CA VAL A 81 -15.62 7.56 3.86
C VAL A 81 -16.73 8.20 4.68
N TRP A 82 -17.94 8.33 4.13
CA TRP A 82 -19.09 8.82 4.90
C TRP A 82 -19.47 7.88 6.03
N ALA A 83 -19.43 6.57 5.79
CA ALA A 83 -19.72 5.57 6.82
C ALA A 83 -18.68 5.58 7.94
N GLU A 84 -17.40 5.67 7.59
CA GLU A 84 -16.30 5.79 8.54
C GLU A 84 -16.43 7.05 9.41
N MET A 85 -16.61 8.20 8.77
CA MET A 85 -16.77 9.46 9.48
C MET A 85 -18.06 9.49 10.31
N ALA A 86 -19.15 8.89 9.81
CA ALA A 86 -20.42 8.77 10.53
C ALA A 86 -20.28 7.93 11.81
N ALA A 87 -19.54 6.81 11.74
CA ALA A 87 -19.21 6.00 12.92
C ALA A 87 -18.40 6.81 13.94
N MET A 88 -17.34 7.51 13.50
CA MET A 88 -16.53 8.35 14.37
C MET A 88 -17.34 9.51 14.99
N CYS A 89 -18.27 10.12 14.25
CA CYS A 89 -19.14 11.19 14.77
C CYS A 89 -20.10 10.68 15.86
N ALA A 90 -20.53 9.43 15.79
CA ALA A 90 -21.29 8.77 16.86
C ALA A 90 -20.41 8.32 18.03
N GLY A 91 -19.10 8.46 17.95
CA GLY A 91 -18.12 7.95 18.91
C GLY A 91 -17.87 6.45 18.81
N ALA A 92 -18.30 5.81 17.72
CA ALA A 92 -18.00 4.42 17.40
C ALA A 92 -16.64 4.29 16.70
N ILE A 93 -16.13 3.07 16.61
CA ILE A 93 -14.79 2.77 16.12
C ILE A 93 -14.91 2.04 14.78
N PRO A 94 -14.50 2.65 13.66
CA PRO A 94 -14.35 1.98 12.37
C PRO A 94 -13.32 0.84 12.38
N VAL A 95 -13.62 -0.22 11.63
CA VAL A 95 -12.76 -1.39 11.44
C VAL A 95 -12.76 -1.74 9.96
N TRP A 96 -11.75 -1.28 9.22
CA TRP A 96 -11.65 -1.58 7.80
C TRP A 96 -11.04 -2.96 7.55
N LEU A 97 -11.66 -3.70 6.62
CA LEU A 97 -11.18 -4.96 6.07
C LEU A 97 -10.69 -4.73 4.63
N PHE A 98 -9.72 -5.53 4.21
CA PHE A 98 -9.35 -5.56 2.79
C PHE A 98 -10.50 -6.13 1.96
N GLN A 99 -10.75 -5.56 0.79
CA GLN A 99 -11.85 -5.94 -0.09
C GLN A 99 -11.78 -7.42 -0.50
N ASP A 100 -10.56 -7.89 -0.77
CA ASP A 100 -10.25 -9.26 -1.17
C ASP A 100 -10.20 -10.27 0.00
N CYS A 101 -10.62 -9.89 1.23
CA CYS A 101 -10.68 -10.81 2.38
C CYS A 101 -11.61 -11.98 2.10
N MET A 102 -11.10 -13.19 2.37
CA MET A 102 -11.91 -14.41 2.34
C MET A 102 -12.92 -14.43 3.50
N MET A 103 -14.01 -15.18 3.35
CA MET A 103 -15.07 -15.24 4.36
C MET A 103 -14.58 -15.57 5.77
N GLU A 104 -13.59 -16.45 5.90
CA GLU A 104 -13.01 -16.82 7.21
C GLU A 104 -12.23 -15.66 7.84
N GLU A 105 -11.55 -14.83 7.05
CA GLU A 105 -10.85 -13.64 7.52
C GLU A 105 -11.86 -12.58 7.98
N VAL A 106 -12.92 -12.36 7.20
CA VAL A 106 -14.03 -11.46 7.54
C VAL A 106 -14.68 -11.89 8.86
N LYS A 107 -14.97 -13.19 9.00
CA LYS A 107 -15.52 -13.78 10.23
C LYS A 107 -14.61 -13.53 11.44
N TYR A 108 -13.33 -13.85 11.29
CA TYR A 108 -12.37 -13.65 12.38
C TYR A 108 -12.31 -12.19 12.83
N ILE A 109 -12.21 -11.24 11.88
CA ILE A 109 -12.09 -9.82 12.22
C ILE A 109 -13.36 -9.30 12.89
N ILE A 110 -14.54 -9.64 12.37
CA ILE A 110 -15.84 -9.18 12.91
C ILE A 110 -16.08 -9.75 14.30
N ASP A 111 -15.85 -11.05 14.51
CA ASP A 111 -16.02 -11.68 15.82
C ASP A 111 -14.99 -11.16 16.85
N HIS A 112 -13.70 -11.13 16.47
CA HIS A 112 -12.63 -10.66 17.36
C HIS A 112 -12.79 -9.17 17.73
N SER A 113 -13.20 -8.31 16.78
CA SER A 113 -13.43 -6.87 17.02
C SER A 113 -14.68 -6.61 17.86
N ASP A 114 -15.58 -7.56 18.00
CA ASP A 114 -16.93 -7.36 18.57
C ASP A 114 -17.75 -6.33 17.76
N SER A 115 -17.66 -6.37 16.42
CA SER A 115 -18.38 -5.41 15.59
C SER A 115 -19.90 -5.59 15.66
N ASN A 116 -20.60 -4.46 15.87
CA ASN A 116 -22.06 -4.43 15.98
C ASN A 116 -22.71 -4.17 14.62
N PHE A 117 -22.04 -3.43 13.75
CA PHE A 117 -22.45 -3.09 12.42
C PHE A 117 -21.43 -3.56 11.40
N PHE A 118 -21.92 -3.94 10.22
CA PHE A 118 -21.09 -4.23 9.06
C PHE A 118 -21.58 -3.40 7.87
N VAL A 119 -20.68 -2.68 7.22
CA VAL A 119 -20.95 -1.90 6.02
C VAL A 119 -20.24 -2.56 4.86
N GLY A 120 -21.00 -3.11 3.91
CA GLY A 120 -20.50 -3.71 2.68
C GLY A 120 -20.89 -2.87 1.47
N GLU A 121 -20.02 -2.72 0.51
CA GLU A 121 -20.30 -1.96 -0.71
C GLU A 121 -21.26 -2.71 -1.61
N THR A 122 -20.87 -3.87 -2.10
CA THR A 122 -21.58 -4.65 -3.12
C THR A 122 -22.30 -5.87 -2.55
N GLN A 123 -23.00 -6.59 -3.42
CA GLN A 123 -23.67 -7.85 -3.06
C GLN A 123 -22.69 -8.87 -2.48
N GLU A 124 -21.46 -8.94 -2.99
CA GLU A 124 -20.48 -9.94 -2.56
C GLU A 124 -20.13 -9.77 -1.07
N GLU A 125 -19.79 -8.53 -0.66
CA GLU A 125 -19.49 -8.24 0.75
C GLU A 125 -20.71 -8.45 1.64
N VAL A 126 -21.90 -8.09 1.15
CA VAL A 126 -23.14 -8.33 1.87
C VAL A 126 -23.39 -9.82 2.09
N ASP A 127 -23.13 -10.66 1.08
CA ASP A 127 -23.24 -12.12 1.19
C ASP A 127 -22.24 -12.70 2.19
N LYS A 128 -21.00 -12.18 2.21
CA LYS A 128 -20.03 -12.52 3.27
C LYS A 128 -20.59 -12.18 4.65
N GLY A 129 -21.13 -10.95 4.82
CA GLY A 129 -21.72 -10.50 6.09
C GLY A 129 -22.91 -11.37 6.54
N ILE A 130 -23.82 -11.70 5.64
CA ILE A 130 -24.98 -12.59 5.92
C ILE A 130 -24.48 -13.99 6.30
N GLY A 131 -23.49 -14.52 5.59
CA GLY A 131 -22.94 -15.86 5.82
C GLY A 131 -22.31 -16.03 7.18
N ILE A 132 -21.63 -15.01 7.71
CA ILE A 132 -20.96 -15.07 9.02
C ILE A 132 -21.86 -14.65 10.20
N MET A 133 -22.98 -13.99 9.96
CA MET A 133 -23.85 -13.46 11.02
C MET A 133 -24.27 -14.50 12.08
N PRO A 134 -24.56 -15.77 11.74
CA PRO A 134 -24.88 -16.79 12.73
C PRO A 134 -23.73 -17.07 13.73
N ASP A 135 -22.50 -16.85 13.32
CA ASP A 135 -21.28 -17.10 14.12
C ASP A 135 -20.78 -15.84 14.83
N CYS A 136 -21.29 -14.67 14.49
CA CYS A 136 -20.91 -13.36 15.05
C CYS A 136 -22.07 -12.75 15.85
N PRO A 137 -22.31 -13.18 17.10
CA PRO A 137 -23.52 -12.86 17.85
C PRO A 137 -23.68 -11.38 18.23
N LYS A 138 -22.63 -10.56 18.08
CA LYS A 138 -22.68 -9.12 18.31
C LYS A 138 -23.06 -8.32 17.07
N LEU A 139 -23.01 -8.93 15.89
CA LEU A 139 -23.38 -8.29 14.64
C LEU A 139 -24.90 -8.16 14.54
N GLU A 140 -25.40 -6.93 14.59
CA GLU A 140 -26.83 -6.63 14.63
C GLU A 140 -27.37 -6.18 13.26
N TYR A 141 -26.61 -5.39 12.52
CA TYR A 141 -27.02 -4.81 11.25
C TYR A 141 -25.93 -4.90 10.19
N ILE A 142 -26.39 -5.14 8.95
CA ILE A 142 -25.60 -5.06 7.72
C ILE A 142 -26.13 -3.89 6.90
N ILE A 143 -25.28 -2.94 6.57
CA ILE A 143 -25.59 -1.76 5.77
C ILE A 143 -24.91 -1.93 4.40
N TRP A 144 -25.63 -1.64 3.32
CA TRP A 144 -25.10 -1.76 1.95
C TRP A 144 -25.34 -0.50 1.14
N ASP A 145 -24.48 -0.28 0.11
CA ASP A 145 -24.55 0.90 -0.75
C ASP A 145 -25.01 0.57 -2.17
N ASP A 146 -24.29 -0.29 -2.92
CA ASP A 146 -24.63 -0.59 -4.32
C ASP A 146 -25.93 -1.42 -4.42
N PRO A 147 -26.99 -0.89 -5.10
CA PRO A 147 -28.26 -1.62 -5.28
C PRO A 147 -28.16 -2.78 -6.27
N LYS A 148 -27.04 -2.94 -6.96
CA LYS A 148 -26.84 -4.01 -7.93
C LYS A 148 -26.87 -5.37 -7.22
N GLY A 149 -27.69 -6.29 -7.72
CA GLY A 149 -27.88 -7.60 -7.11
C GLY A 149 -28.85 -7.65 -5.91
N MET A 150 -29.10 -6.54 -5.20
CA MET A 150 -29.78 -6.49 -3.92
C MET A 150 -31.33 -6.65 -3.96
N ARG A 151 -31.95 -6.79 -5.14
CA ARG A 151 -33.42 -6.79 -5.30
C ARG A 151 -34.15 -7.92 -4.58
N ARG A 152 -33.48 -9.02 -4.24
CA ARG A 152 -34.06 -10.21 -3.61
C ARG A 152 -33.82 -10.28 -2.11
N TYR A 153 -33.09 -9.35 -1.56
CA TYR A 153 -32.72 -9.29 -0.15
C TYR A 153 -33.81 -8.53 0.62
N ASN A 154 -34.38 -9.15 1.66
CA ASN A 154 -35.51 -8.60 2.43
C ASN A 154 -35.39 -8.83 3.96
N GLN A 155 -34.20 -9.15 4.43
CA GLN A 155 -33.92 -9.38 5.84
C GLN A 155 -34.05 -8.08 6.64
N ASP A 156 -34.63 -8.13 7.83
CA ASP A 156 -34.86 -6.93 8.67
C ASP A 156 -33.56 -6.28 9.16
N PHE A 157 -32.52 -7.07 9.34
CA PHE A 157 -31.20 -6.57 9.74
C PHE A 157 -30.41 -5.92 8.59
N LEU A 158 -30.86 -6.05 7.35
CA LEU A 158 -30.21 -5.52 6.17
C LEU A 158 -30.83 -4.17 5.77
N LYS A 159 -30.01 -3.13 5.68
CA LYS A 159 -30.43 -1.77 5.37
C LYS A 159 -29.56 -1.16 4.28
N SER A 160 -30.15 -0.39 3.35
CA SER A 160 -29.32 0.43 2.47
C SER A 160 -28.86 1.71 3.18
N ILE A 161 -27.71 2.27 2.78
CA ILE A 161 -27.23 3.57 3.27
C ILE A 161 -28.35 4.62 3.20
N LYS A 162 -29.12 4.67 2.09
CA LYS A 162 -30.23 5.60 1.90
C LYS A 162 -31.34 5.45 2.95
N VAL A 163 -31.69 4.22 3.31
CA VAL A 163 -32.68 3.95 4.37
C VAL A 163 -32.15 4.41 5.72
N VAL A 164 -30.89 4.12 6.02
CA VAL A 164 -30.25 4.57 7.27
C VAL A 164 -30.21 6.09 7.35
N GLN A 165 -29.88 6.78 6.26
CA GLN A 165 -29.91 8.24 6.19
C GLN A 165 -31.32 8.82 6.41
N GLU A 166 -32.39 8.17 5.91
CA GLU A 166 -33.75 8.62 6.22
C GLU A 166 -34.10 8.47 7.70
N LEU A 167 -33.72 7.38 8.35
CA LEU A 167 -33.85 7.24 9.81
C LEU A 167 -33.09 8.36 10.54
N GLY A 168 -31.90 8.73 10.03
CA GLY A 168 -31.14 9.85 10.58
C GLY A 168 -31.84 11.19 10.42
N ARG A 169 -32.46 11.46 9.26
CA ARG A 169 -33.27 12.68 9.05
C ARG A 169 -34.46 12.77 9.99
N GLU A 170 -35.08 11.62 10.27
CA GLU A 170 -36.18 11.56 11.23
C GLU A 170 -35.72 11.83 12.66
N LEU A 171 -34.57 11.30 13.04
CA LEU A 171 -33.98 11.54 14.36
C LEU A 171 -33.52 13.01 14.51
N ASP A 172 -32.89 13.60 13.49
CA ASP A 172 -32.47 14.99 13.49
C ASP A 172 -33.64 15.98 13.68
N LYS A 173 -34.83 15.66 13.12
CA LYS A 173 -36.06 16.46 13.35
C LYS A 173 -36.52 16.42 14.81
N LYS A 174 -36.30 15.30 15.50
CA LYS A 174 -36.69 15.12 16.92
C LYS A 174 -35.67 15.70 17.86
N GLU A 175 -34.39 15.55 17.54
CA GLU A 175 -33.25 15.91 18.36
C GLU A 175 -32.18 16.68 17.54
N PRO A 176 -32.43 17.95 17.14
CA PRO A 176 -31.59 18.68 16.21
C PRO A 176 -30.13 18.92 16.68
N GLU A 177 -29.91 18.92 18.00
CA GLU A 177 -28.58 19.15 18.59
C GLU A 177 -27.79 17.86 18.84
N LEU A 178 -28.42 16.68 18.66
CA LEU A 178 -27.83 15.39 19.00
C LEU A 178 -26.51 15.16 18.27
N PHE A 179 -26.45 15.38 16.97
CA PHE A 179 -25.24 15.18 16.17
C PHE A 179 -24.05 16.01 16.69
N GLU A 180 -24.25 17.31 16.93
CA GLU A 180 -23.17 18.16 17.46
C GLU A 180 -22.79 17.78 18.89
N ASN A 181 -23.74 17.34 19.71
CA ASN A 181 -23.48 16.91 21.08
C ASN A 181 -22.63 15.62 21.11
N LEU A 182 -22.96 14.62 20.26
CA LEU A 182 -22.14 13.40 20.13
C LEU A 182 -20.68 13.72 19.77
N ILE A 183 -20.46 14.66 18.84
CA ILE A 183 -19.10 15.09 18.46
C ILE A 183 -18.40 15.82 19.61
N LYS A 184 -19.10 16.66 20.37
CA LYS A 184 -18.53 17.41 21.52
C LYS A 184 -18.09 16.49 22.67
N GLU A 185 -18.74 15.36 22.86
CA GLU A 185 -18.40 14.38 23.91
C GLU A 185 -17.07 13.67 23.67
N GLY A 186 -16.55 13.69 22.42
CA GLY A 186 -15.31 13.00 22.05
C GLY A 186 -14.07 13.73 22.56
N ASN A 187 -13.04 12.95 22.88
CA ASN A 187 -11.72 13.41 23.28
C ASN A 187 -10.63 12.84 22.33
N GLY A 188 -9.57 13.57 22.10
CA GLY A 188 -8.49 13.17 21.21
C GLY A 188 -7.80 11.85 21.58
N ASN A 189 -7.90 11.44 22.85
CA ASN A 189 -7.40 10.15 23.34
C ASN A 189 -8.40 8.98 23.19
N ASP A 190 -9.63 9.23 22.71
CA ASP A 190 -10.56 8.16 22.35
C ASP A 190 -10.02 7.39 21.13
N ILE A 191 -10.35 6.09 21.08
CA ILE A 191 -9.97 5.25 19.93
C ILE A 191 -10.80 5.66 18.72
N CYS A 192 -10.13 6.03 17.62
CA CYS A 192 -10.78 6.39 16.36
C CYS A 192 -10.74 5.28 15.32
N LEU A 193 -9.79 4.34 15.43
CA LEU A 193 -9.61 3.24 14.48
C LEU A 193 -9.14 1.99 15.23
N LEU A 194 -9.72 0.85 14.85
CA LEU A 194 -9.19 -0.47 15.17
C LEU A 194 -8.69 -1.11 13.88
N PHE A 195 -7.39 -1.23 13.77
CA PHE A 195 -6.70 -1.54 12.52
C PHE A 195 -6.03 -2.90 12.56
N TYR A 196 -6.49 -3.85 11.72
CA TYR A 196 -5.93 -5.19 11.70
C TYR A 196 -4.67 -5.27 10.84
N THR A 197 -3.55 -5.63 11.48
CA THR A 197 -2.26 -5.80 10.80
C THR A 197 -2.01 -7.28 10.52
N SER A 198 -1.69 -7.60 9.26
CA SER A 198 -1.29 -8.95 8.88
C SER A 198 0.13 -9.25 9.36
N GLY A 199 0.25 -9.96 10.47
CA GLY A 199 1.53 -10.56 10.86
C GLY A 199 1.92 -11.67 9.87
N THR A 200 3.21 -11.84 9.60
CA THR A 200 3.71 -12.87 8.66
C THR A 200 3.54 -14.31 9.16
N THR A 201 3.10 -14.54 10.39
CA THR A 201 3.14 -15.86 11.05
C THR A 201 1.94 -16.20 11.95
N ALA A 202 0.95 -15.32 12.11
CA ALA A 202 -0.18 -15.54 13.03
C ALA A 202 -1.43 -14.80 12.54
N LEU A 203 -2.58 -15.04 13.19
CA LEU A 203 -3.81 -14.28 12.97
C LEU A 203 -3.57 -12.76 13.11
N PRO A 204 -4.26 -11.92 12.32
CA PRO A 204 -4.11 -10.47 12.36
C PRO A 204 -4.36 -9.91 13.77
N LYS A 205 -3.57 -8.91 14.18
CA LYS A 205 -3.73 -8.21 15.43
C LYS A 205 -4.40 -6.86 15.20
N GLY A 206 -5.34 -6.49 16.07
CA GLY A 206 -6.03 -5.20 16.01
C GLY A 206 -5.28 -4.10 16.74
N ALA A 207 -4.62 -3.19 16.04
CA ALA A 207 -3.96 -2.02 16.60
C ALA A 207 -4.99 -0.92 16.92
N LEU A 208 -4.91 -0.35 18.13
CA LEU A 208 -5.79 0.71 18.62
C LEU A 208 -5.15 2.08 18.39
N LEU A 209 -5.71 2.87 17.50
CA LEU A 209 -5.27 4.23 17.19
C LEU A 209 -6.25 5.26 17.74
N THR A 210 -5.73 6.31 18.37
CA THR A 210 -6.52 7.44 18.87
C THR A 210 -6.64 8.53 17.82
N HIS A 211 -7.62 9.44 17.98
CA HIS A 211 -7.71 10.64 17.15
C HIS A 211 -6.41 11.43 17.18
N TYR A 212 -5.81 11.59 18.36
CA TYR A 212 -4.56 12.34 18.52
C TYR A 212 -3.38 11.66 17.82
N ASN A 213 -3.29 10.31 17.84
CA ASN A 213 -2.25 9.59 17.10
C ASN A 213 -2.30 9.94 15.60
N MET A 214 -3.49 9.86 15.00
CA MET A 214 -3.70 10.14 13.58
C MET A 214 -3.44 11.60 13.23
N LEU A 215 -3.98 12.53 14.01
CA LEU A 215 -3.87 13.96 13.74
C LEU A 215 -2.43 14.46 13.92
N SER A 216 -1.70 14.03 14.95
CA SER A 216 -0.32 14.44 15.18
C SER A 216 0.62 13.97 14.08
N MET A 217 0.47 12.73 13.60
CA MET A 217 1.24 12.22 12.47
C MET A 217 0.99 13.05 11.21
N GLY A 218 -0.28 13.34 10.88
CA GLY A 218 -0.63 14.16 9.71
C GLY A 218 -0.07 15.59 9.81
N GLU A 219 -0.13 16.20 11.00
CA GLU A 219 0.45 17.53 11.24
C GLU A 219 1.96 17.56 11.00
N ASP A 220 2.67 16.54 11.49
CA ASP A 220 4.13 16.45 11.36
C ASP A 220 4.58 16.16 9.92
N LEU A 221 3.81 15.35 9.18
CA LEU A 221 4.03 15.18 7.75
C LEU A 221 3.81 16.49 6.99
N MET A 222 2.75 17.23 7.29
CA MET A 222 2.44 18.51 6.61
C MET A 222 3.40 19.64 6.99
N LYS A 223 4.03 19.58 8.17
CA LYS A 223 5.16 20.48 8.52
C LYS A 223 6.41 20.18 7.69
N THR A 224 6.59 18.91 7.34
CA THR A 224 7.74 18.44 6.54
C THR A 224 7.55 18.75 5.06
N ASP A 225 6.38 18.38 4.53
CA ASP A 225 6.02 18.45 3.11
C ASP A 225 4.65 19.14 2.98
N PRO A 226 4.61 20.47 2.95
CA PRO A 226 3.36 21.22 2.95
C PRO A 226 2.46 20.94 1.74
N CYS A 227 1.23 20.52 1.99
CA CYS A 227 0.16 20.46 1.02
C CYS A 227 -0.80 21.65 1.18
N TYR A 228 -1.59 21.92 0.14
CA TYR A 228 -2.49 23.05 0.09
C TYR A 228 -3.92 22.59 -0.15
N ASP A 229 -4.87 23.40 0.27
CA ASP A 229 -6.29 23.12 0.08
C ASP A 229 -6.72 23.11 -1.40
N THR A 230 -5.91 23.65 -2.29
CA THR A 230 -6.08 23.60 -3.76
C THR A 230 -5.55 22.34 -4.41
N ASP A 231 -4.95 21.45 -3.63
CA ASP A 231 -4.37 20.21 -4.14
C ASP A 231 -5.44 19.15 -4.42
N ASP A 232 -5.05 18.21 -5.27
CA ASP A 232 -5.79 17.00 -5.54
C ASP A 232 -4.97 15.79 -5.04
N PHE A 233 -5.64 14.88 -4.36
CA PHE A 233 -5.16 13.56 -4.01
C PHE A 233 -6.05 12.51 -4.69
N VAL A 234 -5.50 11.39 -5.14
CA VAL A 234 -6.28 10.27 -5.66
C VAL A 234 -6.23 9.14 -4.63
N SER A 235 -7.39 8.77 -4.12
CA SER A 235 -7.59 7.69 -3.16
C SER A 235 -7.69 6.36 -3.92
N TYR A 236 -6.68 5.51 -3.82
CA TYR A 236 -6.62 4.24 -4.53
C TYR A 236 -5.95 3.11 -3.73
N LEU A 237 -5.37 3.43 -2.58
CA LEU A 237 -4.89 2.40 -1.66
C LEU A 237 -6.05 1.93 -0.79
N PRO A 238 -6.14 0.65 -0.43
CA PRO A 238 -7.23 0.18 0.42
C PRO A 238 -7.35 0.96 1.72
N PHE A 239 -8.57 1.34 2.15
CA PHE A 239 -8.78 1.98 3.46
C PHE A 239 -8.39 1.09 4.64
N ALA A 240 -8.29 -0.22 4.42
CA ALA A 240 -7.69 -1.18 5.34
C ALA A 240 -6.16 -1.05 5.43
N TRP A 241 -5.51 -0.13 4.71
CA TRP A 241 -4.09 0.18 4.83
C TRP A 241 -3.90 1.56 5.46
N ILE A 242 -3.09 1.65 6.51
CA ILE A 242 -2.87 2.88 7.28
C ILE A 242 -2.43 4.06 6.40
N GLY A 243 -1.75 3.80 5.28
CA GLY A 243 -1.31 4.82 4.33
C GLY A 243 -2.47 5.59 3.69
N GLU A 244 -3.59 4.93 3.39
CA GLU A 244 -4.78 5.61 2.87
C GLU A 244 -5.47 6.43 3.97
N GLN A 245 -5.62 5.88 5.16
CA GLN A 245 -6.16 6.58 6.33
C GLN A 245 -5.36 7.86 6.65
N MET A 246 -4.04 7.75 6.58
CA MET A 246 -3.13 8.86 6.77
C MET A 246 -3.38 9.97 5.75
N MET A 247 -3.43 9.62 4.46
CA MET A 247 -3.56 10.61 3.39
C MET A 247 -4.99 11.13 3.27
N SER A 248 -5.99 10.26 3.15
CA SER A 248 -7.37 10.67 2.89
C SER A 248 -8.06 11.26 4.13
N ILE A 249 -7.87 10.66 5.30
CA ILE A 249 -8.58 11.11 6.51
C ILE A 249 -7.74 12.12 7.28
N SER A 250 -6.55 11.77 7.75
CA SER A 250 -5.77 12.65 8.61
C SER A 250 -5.30 13.92 7.87
N CYS A 251 -4.50 13.77 6.81
CA CYS A 251 -3.98 14.93 6.04
C CYS A 251 -5.10 15.61 5.26
N GLY A 252 -6.03 14.85 4.66
CA GLY A 252 -7.15 15.38 3.88
C GLY A 252 -8.02 16.34 4.67
N LEU A 253 -8.37 15.98 5.91
CA LEU A 253 -9.17 16.85 6.78
C LEU A 253 -8.37 18.04 7.30
N GLN A 254 -7.09 17.86 7.66
CA GLN A 254 -6.27 18.97 8.16
C GLN A 254 -6.07 20.06 7.11
N ILE A 255 -5.81 19.69 5.88
CA ILE A 255 -5.49 20.60 4.78
C ILE A 255 -6.76 21.02 4.02
N GLY A 256 -7.68 20.08 3.84
CA GLY A 256 -8.90 20.29 3.07
C GLY A 256 -8.68 20.18 1.56
N TYR A 257 -7.72 19.43 1.07
CA TYR A 257 -7.58 19.16 -0.36
C TYR A 257 -8.70 18.27 -0.89
N THR A 258 -8.84 18.20 -2.21
CA THR A 258 -9.88 17.39 -2.84
C THR A 258 -9.41 15.94 -2.96
N ILE A 259 -10.21 15.01 -2.44
CA ILE A 259 -10.00 13.56 -2.57
C ILE A 259 -10.74 13.08 -3.82
N ASN A 260 -10.08 12.35 -4.69
CA ASN A 260 -10.66 11.85 -5.94
C ASN A 260 -10.67 10.32 -5.91
N PHE A 261 -11.85 9.72 -6.05
CA PHE A 261 -12.05 8.28 -6.05
C PHE A 261 -12.12 7.76 -7.48
N PRO A 262 -11.22 6.84 -7.89
CA PRO A 262 -11.26 6.17 -9.19
C PRO A 262 -12.58 5.43 -9.43
N GLU A 263 -12.90 5.17 -10.70
CA GLU A 263 -14.12 4.46 -11.07
C GLU A 263 -14.08 2.99 -10.61
N GLU A 264 -12.95 2.32 -10.87
CA GLU A 264 -12.67 0.94 -10.50
C GLU A 264 -11.17 0.82 -10.18
N PRO A 265 -10.72 -0.14 -9.38
CA PRO A 265 -9.30 -0.34 -9.08
C PRO A 265 -8.44 -0.49 -10.35
N GLU A 266 -8.92 -1.22 -11.36
CA GLU A 266 -8.23 -1.46 -12.62
C GLU A 266 -8.06 -0.18 -13.45
N THR A 267 -8.97 0.77 -13.29
CA THR A 267 -8.90 2.07 -13.98
C THR A 267 -8.07 3.11 -13.23
N GLY A 268 -7.59 2.77 -12.03
CA GLY A 268 -6.91 3.68 -11.11
C GLY A 268 -5.77 4.46 -11.76
N GLN A 269 -4.90 3.78 -12.52
CA GLN A 269 -3.79 4.44 -13.21
C GLN A 269 -4.26 5.45 -14.27
N HIS A 270 -5.34 5.15 -14.99
CA HIS A 270 -5.94 6.07 -15.97
C HIS A 270 -6.52 7.29 -15.26
N ASN A 271 -7.19 7.08 -14.16
CA ASN A 271 -7.81 8.13 -13.35
C ASN A 271 -6.77 9.01 -12.64
N ILE A 272 -5.66 8.44 -12.17
CA ILE A 272 -4.49 9.20 -11.68
C ILE A 272 -3.96 10.13 -12.78
N ARG A 273 -3.87 9.65 -14.02
CA ARG A 273 -3.44 10.47 -15.15
C ARG A 273 -4.42 11.60 -15.49
N GLU A 274 -5.72 11.36 -15.41
CA GLU A 274 -6.74 12.39 -15.66
C GLU A 274 -6.72 13.52 -14.63
N ILE A 275 -6.60 13.16 -13.35
CA ILE A 275 -6.55 14.12 -12.24
C ILE A 275 -5.19 14.82 -12.19
N GLY A 276 -4.09 14.08 -12.34
CA GLY A 276 -2.73 14.58 -12.13
C GLY A 276 -2.55 15.08 -10.70
N PRO A 277 -2.51 14.19 -9.69
CA PRO A 277 -2.46 14.60 -8.29
C PRO A 277 -1.22 15.42 -7.94
N HIS A 278 -1.29 16.19 -6.84
CA HIS A 278 -0.16 16.99 -6.32
C HIS A 278 0.67 16.22 -5.29
N VAL A 279 0.06 15.26 -4.64
CA VAL A 279 0.70 14.33 -3.70
C VAL A 279 0.23 12.91 -4.00
N MET A 280 1.14 11.95 -3.86
CA MET A 280 0.86 10.54 -4.12
C MET A 280 1.61 9.68 -3.11
N PHE A 281 0.95 8.64 -2.62
CA PHE A 281 1.57 7.64 -1.78
C PHE A 281 1.27 6.24 -2.34
N ALA A 282 2.29 5.41 -2.48
CA ALA A 282 2.13 4.06 -3.00
C ALA A 282 3.16 3.08 -2.42
N ALA A 283 2.79 1.81 -2.40
CA ALA A 283 3.75 0.73 -2.18
C ALA A 283 4.75 0.65 -3.36
N PRO A 284 5.96 0.12 -3.14
CA PRO A 284 6.97 -0.06 -4.20
C PRO A 284 6.43 -0.76 -5.45
N ARG A 285 5.57 -1.75 -5.30
CA ARG A 285 4.97 -2.53 -6.40
C ARG A 285 4.27 -1.66 -7.46
N LEU A 286 3.60 -0.57 -7.06
CA LEU A 286 3.01 0.35 -8.02
C LEU A 286 4.07 1.03 -8.88
N TYR A 287 5.15 1.53 -8.26
CA TYR A 287 6.25 2.18 -8.98
C TYR A 287 7.00 1.19 -9.87
N GLU A 288 7.18 -0.04 -9.43
CA GLU A 288 7.72 -1.15 -10.24
C GLU A 288 6.85 -1.36 -11.49
N GLY A 289 5.52 -1.43 -11.32
CA GLY A 289 4.56 -1.51 -12.43
C GLY A 289 4.62 -0.32 -13.38
N LEU A 290 4.73 0.90 -12.86
CA LEU A 290 4.86 2.12 -13.69
C LEU A 290 6.19 2.13 -14.47
N THR A 291 7.29 1.71 -13.85
CA THR A 291 8.58 1.55 -14.54
C THR A 291 8.45 0.56 -15.70
N ARG A 292 7.83 -0.59 -15.44
CA ARG A 292 7.57 -1.63 -16.46
C ARG A 292 6.74 -1.09 -17.62
N GLN A 293 5.66 -0.36 -17.35
CA GLN A 293 4.85 0.28 -18.39
C GLN A 293 5.67 1.21 -19.29
N VAL A 294 6.60 1.98 -18.72
CA VAL A 294 7.51 2.84 -19.48
C VAL A 294 8.47 2.01 -20.34
N GLN A 295 9.04 0.94 -19.80
CA GLN A 295 9.96 0.05 -20.52
C GLN A 295 9.26 -0.67 -21.68
N VAL A 296 8.02 -1.17 -21.47
CA VAL A 296 7.21 -1.77 -22.56
C VAL A 296 6.96 -0.77 -23.68
N LYS A 297 6.58 0.46 -23.36
CA LYS A 297 6.39 1.51 -24.37
C LYS A 297 7.68 1.92 -25.07
N TYR A 298 8.81 1.85 -24.40
CA TYR A 298 10.11 2.03 -25.02
C TYR A 298 10.37 0.93 -26.07
N LEU A 299 10.11 -0.33 -25.74
CA LEU A 299 10.24 -1.46 -26.67
C LEU A 299 9.32 -1.31 -27.90
N ASP A 300 8.08 -0.86 -27.71
CA ASP A 300 7.11 -0.60 -28.77
C ASP A 300 7.40 0.67 -29.60
N SER A 301 8.42 1.46 -29.24
CA SER A 301 8.70 2.75 -29.85
C SER A 301 9.51 2.65 -31.15
N THR A 302 9.35 3.66 -32.03
CA THR A 302 10.21 3.81 -33.20
C THR A 302 11.67 4.07 -32.80
N TRP A 303 12.63 3.72 -33.66
CA TRP A 303 14.06 3.87 -33.37
C TRP A 303 14.47 5.30 -32.96
N ILE A 304 13.82 6.34 -33.53
CA ILE A 304 14.08 7.74 -33.14
C ILE A 304 13.67 7.99 -31.71
N LYS A 305 12.47 7.55 -31.33
CA LYS A 305 11.97 7.69 -29.96
C LYS A 305 12.83 6.93 -28.96
N ARG A 306 13.28 5.71 -29.32
CA ARG A 306 14.22 4.92 -28.49
C ARG A 306 15.52 5.69 -28.26
N LYS A 307 16.12 6.29 -29.31
CA LYS A 307 17.35 7.08 -29.16
C LYS A 307 17.17 8.33 -28.30
N ILE A 308 16.06 9.05 -28.46
CA ILE A 308 15.72 10.19 -27.60
C ILE A 308 15.59 9.73 -26.15
N TYR A 309 14.90 8.62 -25.91
CA TYR A 309 14.73 8.04 -24.57
C TYR A 309 16.09 7.68 -23.94
N GLU A 310 16.94 6.92 -24.64
CA GLU A 310 18.28 6.52 -24.18
C GLU A 310 19.14 7.73 -23.77
N ILE A 311 19.18 8.77 -24.63
CA ILE A 311 19.97 9.97 -24.36
C ILE A 311 19.41 10.75 -23.18
N ALA A 312 18.09 10.99 -23.17
CA ALA A 312 17.43 11.77 -22.15
C ALA A 312 17.48 11.07 -20.78
N THR A 313 17.34 9.73 -20.75
CA THR A 313 17.45 8.94 -19.53
C THR A 313 18.87 8.94 -18.97
N LYS A 314 19.89 8.80 -19.83
CA LYS A 314 21.31 8.92 -19.40
C LYS A 314 21.62 10.29 -18.78
N ILE A 315 21.10 11.37 -19.37
CA ILE A 315 21.23 12.72 -18.81
C ILE A 315 20.53 12.80 -17.45
N GLY A 316 19.29 12.28 -17.39
CA GLY A 316 18.49 12.26 -16.17
C GLY A 316 19.19 11.52 -15.03
N TYR A 317 19.70 10.30 -15.29
CA TYR A 317 20.45 9.53 -14.31
C TYR A 317 21.69 10.27 -13.80
N HIS A 318 22.50 10.83 -14.71
CA HIS A 318 23.70 11.57 -14.31
C HIS A 318 23.36 12.78 -13.42
N VAL A 319 22.29 13.52 -13.76
CA VAL A 319 21.85 14.67 -12.95
C VAL A 319 21.26 14.21 -11.60
N ALA A 320 20.54 13.08 -11.56
CA ALA A 320 20.05 12.50 -10.32
C ALA A 320 21.21 12.07 -9.42
N ASP A 321 22.21 11.37 -9.95
CA ASP A 321 23.40 10.94 -9.20
C ASP A 321 24.14 12.13 -8.57
N LEU A 322 24.35 13.22 -9.33
CA LEU A 322 24.98 14.43 -8.80
C LEU A 322 24.17 15.06 -7.65
N ARG A 323 22.82 14.97 -7.70
CA ARG A 323 21.96 15.44 -6.62
C ARG A 323 22.07 14.57 -5.37
N PHE A 324 22.07 13.26 -5.52
CA PHE A 324 22.21 12.31 -4.41
C PHE A 324 23.57 12.44 -3.70
N GLU A 325 24.62 12.67 -4.50
CA GLU A 325 25.97 12.92 -3.97
C GLU A 325 26.15 14.35 -3.44
N LYS A 326 25.10 15.18 -3.41
CA LYS A 326 25.12 16.61 -3.03
C LYS A 326 26.21 17.41 -3.77
N LYS A 327 26.59 16.97 -4.98
CA LYS A 327 27.61 17.62 -5.83
C LYS A 327 27.02 18.79 -6.62
N HIS A 328 27.87 19.77 -6.92
CA HIS A 328 27.47 20.87 -7.78
C HIS A 328 27.15 20.40 -9.20
N ILE A 329 25.95 20.77 -9.71
CA ILE A 329 25.56 20.46 -11.08
C ILE A 329 26.04 21.58 -12.00
N PRO A 330 27.01 21.31 -12.91
CA PRO A 330 27.49 22.27 -13.88
C PRO A 330 26.36 22.81 -14.77
N TRP A 331 26.49 24.06 -15.23
CA TRP A 331 25.45 24.73 -16.00
C TRP A 331 25.07 23.98 -17.29
N TYR A 332 26.02 23.37 -17.97
CA TYR A 332 25.78 22.60 -19.20
C TYR A 332 24.93 21.34 -18.94
N TRP A 333 25.07 20.68 -17.79
CA TRP A 333 24.18 19.59 -17.38
C TRP A 333 22.77 20.09 -17.04
N LYS A 334 22.64 21.29 -16.47
CA LYS A 334 21.31 21.91 -16.26
C LYS A 334 20.61 22.18 -17.57
N VAL A 335 21.33 22.68 -18.56
CA VAL A 335 20.81 22.92 -19.92
C VAL A 335 20.46 21.59 -20.63
N SER A 336 21.37 20.60 -20.57
CA SER A 336 21.10 19.27 -21.16
C SER A 336 19.88 18.61 -20.53
N ASN A 337 19.71 18.70 -19.20
CA ASN A 337 18.54 18.15 -18.51
C ASN A 337 17.27 18.92 -18.85
N TRP A 338 17.33 20.21 -19.10
CA TRP A 338 16.18 20.99 -19.59
C TRP A 338 15.72 20.51 -20.97
N PHE A 339 16.66 20.21 -21.88
CA PHE A 339 16.31 19.58 -23.17
C PHE A 339 15.73 18.16 -22.98
N ALA A 340 16.32 17.34 -22.11
CA ALA A 340 15.78 16.02 -21.78
C ALA A 340 14.36 16.13 -21.19
N TYR A 341 14.11 17.14 -20.35
CA TYR A 341 12.80 17.41 -19.80
C TYR A 341 11.75 17.69 -20.88
N ILE A 342 12.02 18.62 -21.79
CA ILE A 342 11.05 18.99 -22.84
C ILE A 342 10.81 17.86 -23.84
N THR A 343 11.87 17.14 -24.22
CA THR A 343 11.79 16.12 -25.27
C THR A 343 11.14 14.82 -24.79
N MET A 344 11.40 14.42 -23.52
CA MET A 344 10.99 13.11 -23.02
C MET A 344 10.35 13.16 -21.63
N GLN A 345 11.06 13.67 -20.59
CA GLN A 345 10.65 13.52 -19.19
C GLN A 345 9.25 14.10 -18.90
N LYS A 346 8.94 15.30 -19.44
CA LYS A 346 7.63 15.94 -19.30
C LYS A 346 6.50 15.05 -19.83
N LYS A 347 6.69 14.45 -21.02
CA LYS A 347 5.68 13.59 -21.65
C LYS A 347 5.50 12.28 -20.88
N MET A 348 6.59 11.75 -20.32
CA MET A 348 6.52 10.57 -19.47
C MET A 348 5.81 10.84 -18.17
N LYS A 349 6.16 11.93 -17.48
CA LYS A 349 5.46 12.36 -16.26
C LYS A 349 3.97 12.56 -16.50
N ASP A 350 3.60 13.19 -17.63
CA ASP A 350 2.19 13.37 -18.02
C ASP A 350 1.50 12.02 -18.24
N HIS A 351 2.16 11.11 -18.93
CA HIS A 351 1.63 9.79 -19.19
C HIS A 351 1.42 8.96 -17.92
N LEU A 352 2.30 9.15 -16.91
CA LEU A 352 2.21 8.50 -15.62
C LEU A 352 1.27 9.24 -14.63
N GLY A 353 0.69 10.39 -15.02
CA GLY A 353 -0.12 11.22 -14.12
C GLY A 353 0.69 12.01 -13.08
N MET A 354 2.02 12.13 -13.29
CA MET A 354 2.96 12.69 -12.31
C MET A 354 3.41 14.11 -12.62
N SER A 355 2.76 14.80 -13.58
CA SER A 355 3.19 16.14 -14.02
C SER A 355 3.05 17.21 -12.96
N ARG A 356 2.06 17.11 -12.07
CA ARG A 356 1.75 18.07 -11.01
C ARG A 356 2.30 17.67 -9.65
N LEU A 357 2.87 16.46 -9.53
CA LEU A 357 3.39 15.94 -8.25
C LEU A 357 4.49 16.85 -7.68
N ARG A 358 4.27 17.29 -6.44
CA ARG A 358 5.29 17.91 -5.59
C ARG A 358 5.95 16.88 -4.70
N TYR A 359 5.16 16.02 -4.10
CA TYR A 359 5.61 14.95 -3.21
C TYR A 359 5.07 13.60 -3.67
N CYS A 360 5.94 12.63 -3.64
CA CYS A 360 5.64 11.28 -4.04
C CYS A 360 6.31 10.34 -3.04
N TYR A 361 5.51 9.54 -2.32
CA TYR A 361 6.00 8.69 -1.24
C TYR A 361 5.93 7.22 -1.62
N THR A 362 6.93 6.47 -1.16
CA THR A 362 6.91 5.01 -1.19
C THR A 362 7.28 4.46 0.18
N GLY A 363 6.58 3.41 0.62
CA GLY A 363 6.79 2.79 1.92
C GLY A 363 6.08 1.46 2.06
N GLY A 364 6.20 0.86 3.25
CA GLY A 364 5.67 -0.46 3.53
C GLY A 364 6.61 -1.61 3.15
N ALA A 365 7.54 -1.38 2.23
CA ALA A 365 8.68 -2.23 1.91
C ALA A 365 9.82 -1.37 1.36
N ALA A 366 11.03 -1.91 1.34
CA ALA A 366 12.16 -1.24 0.70
C ALA A 366 11.96 -1.21 -0.82
N MET A 367 12.18 -0.05 -1.43
CA MET A 367 12.18 0.08 -2.88
C MET A 367 13.59 -0.12 -3.41
N GLY A 368 13.73 -0.94 -4.47
CA GLY A 368 15.02 -1.16 -5.11
C GLY A 368 15.64 0.14 -5.63
N PRO A 369 16.96 0.32 -5.50
CA PRO A 369 17.65 1.55 -5.86
C PRO A 369 17.46 1.92 -7.34
N ASP A 370 17.33 0.95 -8.23
CA ASP A 370 17.18 1.17 -9.67
C ASP A 370 15.85 1.85 -10.01
N HIS A 371 14.74 1.39 -9.40
CA HIS A 371 13.43 2.03 -9.54
C HIS A 371 13.44 3.44 -8.95
N PHE A 372 13.99 3.59 -7.75
CA PHE A 372 14.07 4.88 -7.07
C PHE A 372 14.85 5.91 -7.91
N ARG A 373 16.03 5.52 -8.40
CA ARG A 373 16.88 6.30 -9.28
C ARG A 373 16.19 6.65 -10.60
N PHE A 374 15.41 5.71 -11.16
CA PHE A 374 14.65 5.92 -12.39
C PHE A 374 13.64 7.08 -12.26
N PHE A 375 12.84 7.13 -11.19
CA PHE A 375 11.90 8.22 -10.98
C PHE A 375 12.59 9.56 -10.78
N HIS A 376 13.70 9.58 -10.05
CA HIS A 376 14.52 10.80 -9.93
C HIS A 376 15.13 11.26 -11.24
N ALA A 377 15.53 10.33 -12.12
CA ALA A 377 15.99 10.65 -13.47
C ALA A 377 14.86 11.24 -14.35
N LEU A 378 13.60 10.89 -14.11
CA LEU A 378 12.43 11.52 -14.72
C LEU A 378 12.08 12.88 -14.09
N GLY A 379 12.74 13.28 -12.99
CA GLY A 379 12.43 14.50 -12.26
C GLY A 379 11.18 14.39 -11.38
N VAL A 380 10.84 13.20 -10.91
CA VAL A 380 9.84 12.96 -9.87
C VAL A 380 10.51 13.04 -8.51
N ASN A 381 9.95 13.81 -7.59
CA ASN A 381 10.44 13.93 -6.21
C ASN A 381 9.92 12.76 -5.36
N LEU A 382 10.46 11.56 -5.63
CA LEU A 382 10.10 10.35 -4.91
C LEU A 382 10.87 10.29 -3.59
N LYS A 383 10.17 10.08 -2.50
CA LYS A 383 10.71 9.97 -1.14
C LYS A 383 10.40 8.61 -0.57
N GLN A 384 11.37 7.96 0.03
CA GLN A 384 11.12 6.78 0.82
C GLN A 384 10.67 7.21 2.22
N ILE A 385 9.71 6.46 2.77
CA ILE A 385 9.23 6.61 4.14
C ILE A 385 9.42 5.31 4.90
N TYR A 386 9.53 5.43 6.21
CA TYR A 386 9.50 4.29 7.12
C TYR A 386 8.46 4.53 8.20
N GLY A 387 7.76 3.47 8.54
CA GLY A 387 6.78 3.45 9.61
C GLY A 387 5.93 2.19 9.56
N GLN A 388 4.96 2.13 10.44
CA GLN A 388 4.07 0.98 10.60
C GLN A 388 2.72 1.46 11.18
N THR A 389 1.72 0.60 11.19
CA THR A 389 0.39 0.93 11.73
C THR A 389 0.46 1.42 13.17
N GLU A 390 1.33 0.82 13.97
CA GLU A 390 1.54 1.11 15.39
C GLU A 390 2.10 2.53 15.67
N ILE A 391 2.48 3.26 14.63
CA ILE A 391 2.86 4.68 14.69
C ILE A 391 2.03 5.55 13.73
N ALA A 392 0.77 5.16 13.52
CA ALA A 392 -0.18 5.87 12.66
C ALA A 392 0.32 6.10 11.21
N GLY A 393 1.28 5.31 10.74
CA GLY A 393 1.75 5.29 9.36
C GLY A 393 3.21 5.66 9.15
N ILE A 394 3.66 6.86 9.50
CA ILE A 394 5.02 7.34 9.20
C ILE A 394 5.74 7.81 10.46
N SER A 395 6.99 7.40 10.62
CA SER A 395 7.91 7.91 11.64
C SER A 395 9.12 8.62 11.04
N VAL A 396 9.55 8.22 9.83
CA VAL A 396 10.76 8.72 9.15
C VAL A 396 10.46 8.97 7.69
N VAL A 397 11.01 10.05 7.11
CA VAL A 397 10.83 10.41 5.70
C VAL A 397 12.05 11.18 5.18
N HIS A 398 12.35 11.04 3.89
CA HIS A 398 13.33 11.87 3.20
C HIS A 398 12.93 13.34 3.20
N ARG A 399 13.91 14.23 3.36
CA ARG A 399 13.73 15.69 3.23
C ARG A 399 14.06 16.17 1.82
N ASP A 400 13.43 17.25 1.38
CA ASP A 400 13.75 17.87 0.09
C ASP A 400 15.22 18.29 0.05
N GLY A 401 15.93 17.87 -1.01
CA GLY A 401 17.35 18.14 -1.18
C GLY A 401 18.28 17.25 -0.33
N ASP A 402 17.72 16.34 0.46
CA ASP A 402 18.44 15.39 1.30
C ASP A 402 17.85 13.99 1.16
N ILE A 403 18.02 13.42 -0.02
CA ILE A 403 17.49 12.11 -0.41
C ILE A 403 18.69 11.20 -0.75
N LYS A 404 18.71 9.99 -0.17
CA LYS A 404 19.70 8.94 -0.43
C LYS A 404 19.00 7.64 -0.81
N PHE A 405 19.57 6.85 -1.73
CA PHE A 405 18.94 5.65 -2.28
C PHE A 405 18.64 4.53 -1.29
N ASP A 406 19.54 4.33 -0.34
CA ASP A 406 19.57 3.18 0.58
C ASP A 406 19.15 3.56 2.00
N THR A 407 18.54 4.73 2.17
CA THR A 407 18.01 5.21 3.44
C THR A 407 16.52 5.50 3.36
N VAL A 408 15.90 5.75 4.50
CA VAL A 408 14.50 6.20 4.58
C VAL A 408 14.37 7.65 5.07
N GLY A 409 15.51 8.35 5.26
CA GLY A 409 15.56 9.75 5.66
C GLY A 409 15.70 9.96 7.17
N THR A 410 15.10 11.02 7.68
CA THR A 410 15.20 11.47 9.06
C THR A 410 13.84 11.48 9.77
N PRO A 411 13.77 11.39 11.10
CA PRO A 411 12.52 11.37 11.85
C PRO A 411 11.60 12.57 11.54
N LEU A 412 10.28 12.34 11.53
CA LEU A 412 9.30 13.42 11.49
C LEU A 412 9.44 14.34 12.71
N PRO A 413 9.04 15.62 12.62
CA PRO A 413 8.91 16.46 13.80
C PRO A 413 8.04 15.76 14.88
N GLY A 414 8.45 15.83 16.15
CA GLY A 414 7.72 15.17 17.22
C GLY A 414 7.96 13.65 17.36
N THR A 415 8.70 13.03 16.45
CA THR A 415 9.07 11.62 16.52
C THR A 415 10.55 11.48 16.90
N GLU A 416 10.83 10.64 17.89
CA GLU A 416 12.17 10.25 18.28
C GLU A 416 12.46 8.83 17.79
N ILE A 417 13.66 8.60 17.26
CA ILE A 417 14.16 7.28 16.84
C ILE A 417 15.39 6.92 17.67
N LYS A 418 15.46 5.67 18.10
CA LYS A 418 16.61 5.10 18.81
C LYS A 418 16.88 3.70 18.25
N ILE A 419 18.17 3.33 18.20
CA ILE A 419 18.60 1.97 17.85
C ILE A 419 19.09 1.27 19.12
N THR A 420 18.64 0.04 19.34
CA THR A 420 19.11 -0.80 20.45
C THR A 420 20.51 -1.36 20.16
N GLU A 421 21.16 -1.97 21.15
CA GLU A 421 22.45 -2.65 20.98
C GLU A 421 22.37 -3.81 19.97
N ASP A 422 21.19 -4.47 19.88
CA ASP A 422 20.93 -5.54 18.93
C ASP A 422 20.48 -5.02 17.55
N GLY A 423 20.46 -3.70 17.35
CA GLY A 423 20.10 -3.06 16.08
C GLY A 423 18.62 -2.87 15.84
N GLU A 424 17.72 -3.13 16.81
CA GLU A 424 16.28 -2.91 16.66
C GLU A 424 15.94 -1.41 16.65
N ILE A 425 15.06 -1.01 15.75
CA ILE A 425 14.57 0.36 15.61
C ILE A 425 13.45 0.61 16.62
N LEU A 426 13.62 1.60 17.45
CA LEU A 426 12.62 2.08 18.39
C LEU A 426 12.09 3.45 17.97
N SER A 427 10.78 3.65 18.14
CA SER A 427 10.13 4.93 17.85
C SER A 427 9.38 5.43 19.09
N ARG A 428 9.37 6.75 19.31
CA ARG A 428 8.59 7.40 20.37
C ARG A 428 7.99 8.71 19.85
N GLY A 429 6.75 8.99 20.19
CA GLY A 429 6.05 10.22 19.81
C GLY A 429 4.55 10.13 20.01
N PRO A 430 3.83 11.23 19.77
CA PRO A 430 2.38 11.30 19.96
C PRO A 430 1.59 10.41 18.99
N SER A 431 2.18 9.99 17.88
CA SER A 431 1.58 9.10 16.88
C SER A 431 1.64 7.61 17.24
N VAL A 432 2.32 7.23 18.35
CA VAL A 432 2.40 5.84 18.82
C VAL A 432 1.06 5.37 19.34
N PHE A 433 0.62 4.19 18.91
CA PHE A 433 -0.67 3.58 19.21
C PHE A 433 -0.88 3.28 20.70
N LYS A 434 -2.13 2.98 21.09
CA LYS A 434 -2.49 2.63 22.47
C LYS A 434 -2.09 1.19 22.87
N GLY A 435 -1.96 0.30 21.90
CA GLY A 435 -1.74 -1.13 22.10
C GLY A 435 -2.59 -2.00 21.18
N TYR A 436 -2.58 -3.31 21.40
CA TYR A 436 -3.37 -4.26 20.61
C TYR A 436 -4.67 -4.63 21.34
N TYR A 437 -5.77 -4.60 20.62
CA TYR A 437 -7.09 -4.98 21.14
C TYR A 437 -7.11 -6.43 21.59
N LYS A 438 -7.57 -6.69 22.83
CA LYS A 438 -7.62 -8.02 23.46
C LYS A 438 -6.29 -8.79 23.43
N ASN A 439 -5.14 -8.09 23.44
CA ASN A 439 -3.83 -8.74 23.39
C ASN A 439 -2.78 -7.95 24.20
N ASP A 440 -2.93 -8.01 25.52
CA ASP A 440 -2.03 -7.32 26.45
C ASP A 440 -0.59 -7.82 26.36
N GLU A 441 -0.40 -9.14 26.16
CA GLU A 441 0.94 -9.73 26.01
C GLU A 441 1.70 -9.16 24.80
N ALA A 442 1.02 -9.02 23.66
CA ALA A 442 1.63 -8.40 22.49
C ALA A 442 1.89 -6.90 22.71
N THR A 443 0.98 -6.23 23.43
CA THR A 443 1.14 -4.81 23.79
C THR A 443 2.37 -4.59 24.65
N GLU A 444 2.53 -5.35 25.73
CA GLU A 444 3.68 -5.27 26.65
C GLU A 444 5.02 -5.62 25.96
N LYS A 445 5.00 -6.52 24.96
CA LYS A 445 6.19 -6.82 24.16
C LYS A 445 6.57 -5.67 23.23
N THR A 446 5.57 -4.96 22.70
CA THR A 446 5.75 -3.93 21.66
C THR A 446 5.92 -2.53 22.25
N LEU A 447 5.26 -2.22 23.38
CA LEU A 447 5.34 -0.92 24.06
C LEU A 447 6.05 -1.08 25.42
N LYS A 448 7.23 -0.44 25.55
CA LYS A 448 8.00 -0.45 26.81
C LYS A 448 8.54 0.94 27.09
N ASP A 449 8.27 1.47 28.26
CA ASP A 449 8.74 2.79 28.72
C ASP A 449 8.47 3.94 27.73
N GLY A 450 7.30 3.88 27.05
CA GLY A 450 6.89 4.86 26.03
C GLY A 450 7.58 4.71 24.68
N TRP A 451 8.38 3.65 24.48
CA TRP A 451 8.99 3.29 23.20
C TRP A 451 8.22 2.17 22.50
N LEU A 452 7.99 2.38 21.21
CA LEU A 452 7.51 1.36 20.31
C LEU A 452 8.70 0.54 19.78
N TYR A 453 8.72 -0.74 20.09
CA TYR A 453 9.65 -1.73 19.56
C TYR A 453 9.12 -2.24 18.21
N SER A 454 9.79 -1.85 17.12
CA SER A 454 9.26 -2.08 15.78
C SER A 454 9.37 -3.52 15.30
N GLY A 455 10.33 -4.28 15.82
CA GLY A 455 10.71 -5.59 15.29
C GLY A 455 11.55 -5.50 14.00
N ASP A 456 11.85 -4.29 13.51
CA ASP A 456 12.69 -4.04 12.35
C ASP A 456 14.11 -3.67 12.82
N THR A 457 15.13 -4.00 12.03
CA THR A 457 16.53 -3.66 12.33
C THR A 457 17.06 -2.60 11.39
N GLY A 458 17.97 -1.78 11.92
CA GLY A 458 18.60 -0.72 11.17
C GLY A 458 19.69 0.00 11.94
N PHE A 459 20.21 1.05 11.36
CA PHE A 459 21.15 1.95 12.00
C PHE A 459 20.97 3.38 11.49
N ILE A 460 21.53 4.34 12.20
CA ILE A 460 21.57 5.74 11.77
C ILE A 460 22.96 5.98 11.18
N ASP A 461 22.99 6.46 9.92
CA ASP A 461 24.25 6.76 9.24
C ASP A 461 24.90 8.06 9.75
N ASP A 462 26.10 8.36 9.25
CA ASP A 462 26.89 9.54 9.65
C ASP A 462 26.20 10.88 9.33
N ASP A 463 25.23 10.90 8.39
CA ASP A 463 24.43 12.08 8.05
C ASP A 463 23.11 12.15 8.83
N GLY A 464 22.83 11.19 9.72
CA GLY A 464 21.62 11.13 10.54
C GLY A 464 20.43 10.48 9.86
N HIS A 465 20.60 9.84 8.70
CA HIS A 465 19.55 9.09 8.04
C HIS A 465 19.38 7.70 8.64
N LEU A 466 18.15 7.26 8.80
CA LEU A 466 17.84 5.89 9.14
C LEU A 466 18.04 4.98 7.92
N VAL A 467 18.86 3.97 8.08
CA VAL A 467 18.98 2.83 7.17
C VAL A 467 18.22 1.68 7.78
N VAL A 468 17.21 1.19 7.09
CA VAL A 468 16.42 0.04 7.52
C VAL A 468 16.96 -1.18 6.77
N PHE A 469 17.47 -2.13 7.54
CA PHE A 469 17.62 -3.49 7.02
C PHE A 469 16.24 -4.14 7.00
N ASP A 470 16.13 -5.27 6.40
CA ASP A 470 14.91 -6.05 6.50
C ASP A 470 14.63 -6.41 7.99
N ARG A 471 13.43 -6.92 8.31
CA ARG A 471 13.15 -7.42 9.66
C ARG A 471 14.32 -8.29 10.10
N SER A 472 14.68 -8.23 11.36
CA SER A 472 15.84 -8.96 11.93
C SER A 472 15.86 -10.47 11.60
N LYS A 473 14.73 -10.97 11.10
CA LYS A 473 14.54 -12.34 10.61
C LYS A 473 14.80 -12.54 9.11
N ASP A 474 15.02 -11.46 8.36
CA ASP A 474 15.04 -11.49 6.89
C ASP A 474 16.44 -11.23 6.27
N VAL A 475 17.44 -10.81 7.07
CA VAL A 475 18.84 -10.96 6.68
C VAL A 475 19.20 -12.43 6.85
N MET A 476 19.41 -13.10 5.73
CA MET A 476 19.71 -14.52 5.68
C MET A 476 21.23 -14.75 5.66
N LEU A 477 21.64 -15.88 6.19
CA LEU A 477 23.04 -16.29 6.20
C LEU A 477 23.20 -17.54 5.34
N LEU A 478 24.16 -17.53 4.42
CA LEU A 478 24.59 -18.76 3.76
C LEU A 478 25.22 -19.73 4.78
N ASN A 479 25.40 -20.98 4.40
CA ASN A 479 25.99 -22.00 5.27
C ASN A 479 27.43 -21.69 5.71
N ASP A 480 28.13 -20.82 4.99
CA ASP A 480 29.48 -20.31 5.32
C ASP A 480 29.43 -19.04 6.19
N GLY A 481 28.26 -18.62 6.63
CA GLY A 481 28.04 -17.46 7.50
C GLY A 481 28.02 -16.11 6.78
N LYS A 482 28.10 -16.06 5.46
CA LYS A 482 28.02 -14.80 4.71
C LYS A 482 26.59 -14.28 4.64
N PRO A 483 26.33 -12.99 5.00
CA PRO A 483 25.01 -12.43 4.98
C PRO A 483 24.57 -12.04 3.55
N PHE A 484 23.28 -12.12 3.28
CA PHE A 484 22.64 -11.52 2.11
C PHE A 484 21.22 -11.02 2.43
N ALA A 485 20.75 -10.04 1.68
CA ALA A 485 19.43 -9.44 1.83
C ALA A 485 18.52 -9.89 0.65
N PRO A 486 17.61 -10.86 0.86
CA PRO A 486 16.77 -11.41 -0.22
C PRO A 486 15.93 -10.34 -0.91
N GLN A 487 15.27 -9.43 -0.15
CA GLN A 487 14.42 -8.40 -0.73
C GLN A 487 15.18 -7.44 -1.66
N TYR A 488 16.42 -7.12 -1.32
CA TYR A 488 17.28 -6.31 -2.19
C TYR A 488 17.52 -6.99 -3.55
N LEU A 489 17.83 -8.30 -3.53
CA LEU A 489 18.05 -9.09 -4.74
C LEU A 489 16.76 -9.22 -5.56
N GLU A 490 15.64 -9.49 -4.90
CA GLU A 490 14.31 -9.59 -5.52
C GLU A 490 13.90 -8.27 -6.18
N SER A 491 14.11 -7.14 -5.51
CA SER A 491 13.86 -5.80 -6.09
C SER A 491 14.68 -5.52 -7.33
N ARG A 492 15.94 -5.96 -7.34
CA ARG A 492 16.80 -5.81 -8.53
C ARG A 492 16.30 -6.66 -9.69
N LEU A 493 15.92 -7.91 -9.44
CA LEU A 493 15.36 -8.78 -10.48
C LEU A 493 14.06 -8.21 -11.06
N LYS A 494 13.19 -7.65 -10.23
CA LYS A 494 11.94 -7.02 -10.64
C LYS A 494 12.12 -5.71 -11.40
N PHE A 495 13.32 -5.15 -11.47
CA PHE A 495 13.60 -4.01 -12.36
C PHE A 495 13.52 -4.39 -13.84
N SER A 496 13.73 -5.66 -14.18
CA SER A 496 13.49 -6.17 -15.53
C SER A 496 11.99 -6.16 -15.86
N PRO A 497 11.58 -5.66 -17.05
CA PRO A 497 10.18 -5.70 -17.46
C PRO A 497 9.63 -7.11 -17.65
N HIS A 498 10.50 -8.10 -17.85
CA HIS A 498 10.14 -9.51 -18.07
C HIS A 498 9.86 -10.27 -16.77
N VAL A 499 10.23 -9.71 -15.61
CA VAL A 499 10.07 -10.33 -14.28
C VAL A 499 8.92 -9.65 -13.54
N GLN A 500 7.89 -10.40 -13.18
CA GLN A 500 6.78 -9.92 -12.36
C GLN A 500 7.15 -9.99 -10.88
N ASP A 501 7.60 -11.16 -10.43
CA ASP A 501 8.03 -11.40 -9.06
C ASP A 501 9.24 -12.35 -9.04
N ALA A 502 9.97 -12.31 -7.94
CA ALA A 502 11.09 -13.20 -7.67
C ALA A 502 11.13 -13.56 -6.19
N TRP A 503 11.46 -14.81 -5.88
CA TRP A 503 11.71 -15.28 -4.53
C TRP A 503 13.13 -15.84 -4.44
N VAL A 504 13.95 -15.16 -3.64
CA VAL A 504 15.36 -15.50 -3.44
C VAL A 504 15.51 -16.43 -2.24
N ILE A 505 16.26 -17.51 -2.42
CA ILE A 505 16.44 -18.60 -1.46
C ILE A 505 17.95 -18.81 -1.22
N GLY A 506 18.36 -18.99 0.04
CA GLY A 506 19.78 -19.20 0.37
C GLY A 506 20.06 -19.38 1.86
N ASP A 507 19.05 -19.22 2.75
CA ASP A 507 19.26 -19.33 4.20
C ASP A 507 19.80 -20.70 4.59
N LYS A 508 21.00 -20.71 5.22
CA LYS A 508 21.75 -21.91 5.62
C LYS A 508 22.09 -22.87 4.48
N LEU A 509 22.06 -22.38 3.23
CA LEU A 509 22.32 -23.13 2.02
C LEU A 509 23.65 -22.71 1.38
N PRO A 510 24.23 -23.54 0.47
CA PRO A 510 25.60 -23.29 -0.03
C PRO A 510 25.73 -22.05 -0.92
N TYR A 511 24.68 -21.66 -1.62
CA TYR A 511 24.64 -20.52 -2.54
C TYR A 511 23.21 -20.03 -2.72
N ILE A 512 23.06 -18.89 -3.37
CA ILE A 512 21.75 -18.26 -3.60
C ILE A 512 21.14 -18.81 -4.88
N THR A 513 19.84 -19.12 -4.79
CA THR A 513 18.98 -19.53 -5.92
C THR A 513 17.73 -18.66 -5.98
N ALA A 514 16.99 -18.72 -7.09
CA ALA A 514 15.76 -17.94 -7.26
C ALA A 514 14.62 -18.75 -7.90
N VAL A 515 13.39 -18.47 -7.45
CA VAL A 515 12.16 -18.84 -8.13
C VAL A 515 11.63 -17.59 -8.80
N MET A 516 11.46 -17.63 -10.12
CA MET A 516 11.10 -16.48 -10.95
C MET A 516 9.67 -16.59 -11.44
N CYS A 517 8.91 -15.50 -11.35
CA CYS A 517 7.62 -15.36 -12.00
C CYS A 517 7.77 -14.38 -13.17
N ILE A 518 7.46 -14.82 -14.39
CA ILE A 518 7.51 -13.98 -15.58
C ILE A 518 6.35 -12.99 -15.59
N ASP A 519 6.55 -11.80 -16.16
CA ASP A 519 5.42 -10.95 -16.55
C ASP A 519 4.79 -11.49 -17.82
N TYR A 520 3.60 -12.09 -17.69
CA TYR A 520 2.92 -12.77 -18.79
C TYR A 520 2.67 -11.85 -20.00
N SER A 521 2.30 -10.59 -19.74
CA SER A 521 2.01 -9.61 -20.80
C SER A 521 3.27 -9.21 -21.57
N VAL A 522 4.37 -8.97 -20.88
CA VAL A 522 5.64 -8.50 -21.48
C VAL A 522 6.40 -9.66 -22.11
N ALA A 523 6.51 -10.78 -21.41
CA ALA A 523 7.13 -11.99 -21.95
C ALA A 523 6.34 -12.52 -23.17
N GLY A 524 5.00 -12.40 -23.14
CA GLY A 524 4.15 -12.74 -24.28
C GLY A 524 4.41 -11.89 -25.52
N LYS A 525 4.52 -10.56 -25.36
CA LYS A 525 4.91 -9.68 -26.47
C LYS A 525 6.28 -10.03 -27.06
N TRP A 526 7.25 -10.26 -26.17
CA TRP A 526 8.57 -10.70 -26.58
C TRP A 526 8.52 -12.02 -27.34
N ALA A 527 7.69 -12.97 -26.88
CA ALA A 527 7.46 -14.25 -27.53
C ALA A 527 6.85 -14.08 -28.94
N ASP A 528 5.85 -13.19 -29.09
CA ASP A 528 5.21 -12.88 -30.37
C ASP A 528 6.24 -12.31 -31.37
N GLU A 529 7.09 -11.37 -30.95
CA GLU A 529 8.16 -10.82 -31.78
C GLU A 529 9.16 -11.90 -32.23
N HIS A 530 9.40 -12.92 -31.38
CA HIS A 530 10.29 -14.04 -31.66
C HIS A 530 9.59 -15.27 -32.24
N LYS A 531 8.29 -15.13 -32.62
CA LYS A 531 7.48 -16.20 -33.21
C LYS A 531 7.40 -17.46 -32.36
N ILE A 532 7.25 -17.27 -31.05
CA ILE A 532 7.00 -18.33 -30.09
C ILE A 532 5.49 -18.50 -29.97
N ASN A 533 4.98 -19.70 -30.22
CA ASN A 533 3.57 -19.99 -30.00
C ASN A 533 3.38 -20.49 -28.56
N TYR A 534 2.41 -19.94 -27.87
CA TYR A 534 2.01 -20.36 -26.52
C TYR A 534 0.50 -20.11 -26.33
N THR A 535 -0.13 -20.84 -25.42
CA THR A 535 -1.57 -20.74 -25.14
C THR A 535 -1.85 -20.39 -23.68
N SER A 536 -0.86 -20.57 -22.81
CA SER A 536 -1.03 -20.40 -21.36
C SER A 536 0.25 -19.90 -20.69
N TYR A 537 0.10 -19.39 -19.46
CA TYR A 537 1.24 -18.98 -18.64
C TYR A 537 2.24 -20.14 -18.40
N PRO A 538 1.81 -21.35 -17.99
CA PRO A 538 2.74 -22.48 -17.83
C PRO A 538 3.55 -22.77 -19.08
N GLU A 539 2.90 -22.80 -20.25
CA GLU A 539 3.57 -23.08 -21.53
C GLU A 539 4.61 -22.01 -21.85
N LEU A 540 4.26 -20.72 -21.68
CA LEU A 540 5.19 -19.62 -21.91
C LEU A 540 6.35 -19.64 -20.92
N SER A 541 6.09 -19.79 -19.61
CA SER A 541 7.10 -19.75 -18.57
C SER A 541 8.13 -20.88 -18.69
N GLN A 542 7.73 -22.02 -19.26
CA GLN A 542 8.60 -23.20 -19.44
C GLN A 542 9.27 -23.25 -20.81
N ASP A 543 9.03 -22.30 -21.73
CA ASP A 543 9.74 -22.26 -23.03
C ASP A 543 11.24 -21.99 -22.80
N PRO A 544 12.15 -22.79 -23.40
CA PRO A 544 13.60 -22.61 -23.22
C PRO A 544 14.12 -21.22 -23.58
N ARG A 545 13.46 -20.52 -24.52
CA ARG A 545 13.85 -19.17 -24.95
C ARG A 545 13.47 -18.13 -23.91
N ILE A 546 12.38 -18.35 -23.17
CA ILE A 546 12.00 -17.53 -22.03
C ILE A 546 12.97 -17.77 -20.86
N TYR A 547 13.41 -19.02 -20.65
CA TYR A 547 14.48 -19.31 -19.69
C TYR A 547 15.76 -18.53 -20.01
N ASN A 548 16.18 -18.50 -21.28
CA ASN A 548 17.35 -17.71 -21.70
C ASN A 548 17.13 -16.20 -21.47
N LEU A 549 15.94 -15.68 -21.78
CA LEU A 549 15.58 -14.29 -21.53
C LEU A 549 15.70 -13.94 -20.05
N ILE A 550 15.16 -14.78 -19.16
CA ILE A 550 15.24 -14.54 -17.71
C ILE A 550 16.67 -14.72 -17.20
N GLN A 551 17.43 -15.68 -17.75
CA GLN A 551 18.85 -15.83 -17.44
C GLN A 551 19.65 -14.54 -17.71
N GLU A 552 19.45 -13.91 -18.87
CA GLU A 552 20.10 -12.63 -19.20
C GLU A 552 19.79 -11.56 -18.15
N GLN A 553 18.56 -11.49 -17.64
CA GLN A 553 18.17 -10.54 -16.61
C GLN A 553 18.86 -10.83 -15.26
N ILE A 554 19.01 -12.10 -14.89
CA ILE A 554 19.72 -12.52 -13.67
C ILE A 554 21.22 -12.23 -13.81
N GLU A 555 21.81 -12.50 -14.97
CA GLU A 555 23.23 -12.17 -15.24
C GLU A 555 23.49 -10.68 -15.11
N GLU A 556 22.62 -9.82 -15.68
CA GLU A 556 22.71 -8.35 -15.54
C GLU A 556 22.60 -7.92 -14.07
N ALA A 557 21.69 -8.49 -13.31
CA ALA A 557 21.58 -8.23 -11.87
C ALA A 557 22.85 -8.67 -11.12
N ASN A 558 23.42 -9.82 -11.47
CA ASN A 558 24.61 -10.38 -10.85
C ASN A 558 25.89 -9.56 -11.12
N GLU A 559 25.98 -8.79 -12.24
CA GLU A 559 27.18 -8.00 -12.57
C GLU A 559 27.57 -7.01 -11.47
N SER A 560 26.60 -6.47 -10.76
CA SER A 560 26.81 -5.47 -9.70
C SER A 560 26.86 -6.06 -8.29
N LEU A 561 26.66 -7.38 -8.13
CA LEU A 561 26.60 -8.04 -6.84
C LEU A 561 27.96 -8.62 -6.43
N PRO A 562 28.30 -8.60 -5.13
CA PRO A 562 29.47 -9.31 -4.63
C PRO A 562 29.28 -10.82 -4.81
N GLU A 563 30.38 -11.55 -4.98
CA GLU A 563 30.36 -12.99 -5.33
C GLU A 563 29.43 -13.86 -4.46
N PRO A 564 29.36 -13.70 -3.12
CA PRO A 564 28.48 -14.50 -2.28
C PRO A 564 26.98 -14.21 -2.51
N ALA A 565 26.63 -13.03 -3.01
CA ALA A 565 25.26 -12.59 -3.23
C ALA A 565 24.74 -12.91 -4.65
N LYS A 566 25.56 -13.49 -5.52
CA LYS A 566 25.15 -13.87 -6.88
C LYS A 566 24.23 -15.09 -6.89
N ILE A 567 23.20 -14.99 -7.69
CA ILE A 567 22.26 -16.08 -7.94
C ILE A 567 22.93 -17.11 -8.87
N ARG A 568 22.92 -18.38 -8.48
CA ARG A 568 23.62 -19.46 -9.19
C ARG A 568 22.69 -20.35 -10.01
N LYS A 569 21.47 -20.58 -9.54
CA LYS A 569 20.46 -21.39 -10.23
C LYS A 569 19.09 -20.75 -10.08
N PHE A 570 18.22 -21.00 -11.03
CA PHE A 570 16.83 -20.55 -10.94
C PHE A 570 15.85 -21.53 -11.62
N VAL A 571 14.57 -21.36 -11.29
CA VAL A 571 13.44 -21.96 -12.00
C VAL A 571 12.43 -20.87 -12.32
N ASN A 572 11.76 -20.97 -13.47
CA ASN A 572 10.56 -20.19 -13.74
C ASN A 572 9.36 -20.95 -13.18
N LEU A 573 8.57 -20.29 -12.32
CA LEU A 573 7.34 -20.88 -11.82
C LEU A 573 6.28 -20.94 -12.94
N PHE A 574 5.38 -21.90 -12.84
CA PHE A 574 4.30 -22.10 -13.81
C PHE A 574 3.10 -21.18 -13.62
N LYS A 575 3.12 -20.34 -12.58
CA LYS A 575 2.10 -19.31 -12.25
C LYS A 575 2.77 -18.10 -11.59
N ALA A 576 2.06 -17.00 -11.50
CA ALA A 576 2.43 -15.88 -10.63
C ALA A 576 2.17 -16.23 -9.15
N PHE A 577 2.85 -15.55 -8.23
CA PHE A 577 2.52 -15.64 -6.81
C PHE A 577 1.17 -14.98 -6.53
N ASP A 578 0.41 -15.57 -5.61
CA ASP A 578 -0.95 -15.16 -5.30
C ASP A 578 -1.18 -15.05 -3.78
N ALA A 579 -2.05 -14.11 -3.38
CA ALA A 579 -2.45 -13.92 -2.00
C ALA A 579 -3.47 -14.97 -1.53
N ASP A 580 -4.34 -15.45 -2.43
CA ASP A 580 -5.35 -16.46 -2.12
C ASP A 580 -4.73 -17.85 -1.94
N ASP A 581 -3.59 -18.07 -2.59
CA ASP A 581 -2.75 -19.25 -2.36
C ASP A 581 -1.82 -19.11 -1.13
N ASP A 582 -2.01 -18.09 -0.30
CA ASP A 582 -1.18 -17.79 0.88
C ASP A 582 0.31 -17.49 0.59
N GLU A 583 0.70 -17.28 -0.66
CA GLU A 583 2.07 -16.99 -1.06
C GLU A 583 2.48 -15.54 -0.79
N LEU A 584 1.50 -14.65 -0.90
CA LEU A 584 1.62 -13.23 -0.61
C LEU A 584 0.71 -12.83 0.56
N THR A 585 1.08 -11.76 1.25
CA THR A 585 0.12 -11.03 2.10
C THR A 585 -0.80 -10.20 1.22
N ARG A 586 -1.94 -9.71 1.75
CA ARG A 586 -2.83 -8.75 1.06
C ARG A 586 -2.12 -7.44 0.67
N THR A 587 -0.99 -7.14 1.28
CA THR A 587 -0.08 -6.04 0.89
C THR A 587 1.04 -6.49 -0.05
N SER A 588 0.88 -7.65 -0.70
CA SER A 588 1.81 -8.21 -1.70
C SER A 588 3.25 -8.48 -1.20
N LYS A 589 3.41 -8.81 0.09
CA LYS A 589 4.69 -9.27 0.64
C LYS A 589 4.77 -10.79 0.62
N LEU A 590 5.94 -11.34 0.27
CA LEU A 590 6.18 -12.79 0.27
C LEU A 590 6.01 -13.40 1.67
N ARG A 591 5.21 -14.45 1.79
CA ARG A 591 5.07 -15.27 3.00
C ARG A 591 6.11 -16.38 2.99
N ARG A 592 7.38 -16.03 3.15
CA ARG A 592 8.56 -16.90 2.97
C ARG A 592 8.47 -18.24 3.71
N GLY A 593 7.96 -18.26 4.94
CA GLY A 593 7.80 -19.47 5.73
C GLY A 593 6.82 -20.45 5.07
N PHE A 594 5.66 -19.95 4.64
CA PHE A 594 4.66 -20.74 3.93
C PHE A 594 5.19 -21.24 2.58
N MET A 595 5.83 -20.36 1.81
CA MET A 595 6.42 -20.71 0.52
C MET A 595 7.51 -21.79 0.65
N ALA A 596 8.32 -21.73 1.71
CA ALA A 596 9.36 -22.71 1.95
C ALA A 596 8.80 -24.13 2.21
N GLU A 597 7.64 -24.22 2.86
CA GLU A 597 6.93 -25.49 3.05
C GLU A 597 6.27 -25.95 1.75
N ARG A 598 5.54 -25.05 1.09
CA ARG A 598 4.78 -25.33 -0.14
C ARG A 598 5.67 -25.77 -1.30
N TYR A 599 6.81 -25.11 -1.47
CA TYR A 599 7.76 -25.33 -2.57
C TYR A 599 9.02 -26.08 -2.14
N LYS A 600 8.92 -26.89 -1.08
CA LYS A 600 10.04 -27.68 -0.56
C LYS A 600 10.74 -28.51 -1.62
N ASP A 601 9.98 -29.14 -2.52
CA ASP A 601 10.54 -29.96 -3.60
C ASP A 601 11.37 -29.12 -4.58
N ILE A 602 10.97 -27.89 -4.89
CA ILE A 602 11.76 -26.96 -5.70
C ILE A 602 13.06 -26.65 -5.00
N ILE A 603 12.99 -26.27 -3.71
CA ILE A 603 14.18 -25.92 -2.92
C ILE A 603 15.16 -27.08 -2.91
N GLU A 604 14.71 -28.29 -2.56
CA GLU A 604 15.59 -29.46 -2.49
C GLU A 604 16.26 -29.78 -3.82
N ASN A 605 15.55 -29.65 -4.94
CA ASN A 605 16.09 -29.97 -6.26
C ASN A 605 17.02 -28.87 -6.80
N LEU A 606 16.84 -27.59 -6.45
CA LEU A 606 17.76 -26.50 -6.81
C LEU A 606 19.19 -26.71 -6.29
N TYR A 607 19.34 -27.48 -5.21
CA TYR A 607 20.65 -27.80 -4.60
C TYR A 607 21.14 -29.22 -4.91
N LYS A 608 20.41 -29.98 -5.76
CA LYS A 608 20.85 -31.28 -6.29
C LYS A 608 21.41 -31.10 -7.71
N ASP A 609 22.08 -32.15 -8.18
CA ASP A 609 22.52 -32.27 -9.56
C ASP A 609 21.39 -32.84 -10.41
N THR A 610 20.41 -32.03 -10.71
CA THR A 610 19.22 -32.36 -11.52
C THR A 610 18.78 -31.13 -12.33
N ASP A 611 18.28 -31.38 -13.53
CA ASP A 611 17.84 -30.34 -14.48
C ASP A 611 16.32 -30.12 -14.44
N ILE A 612 15.57 -30.99 -13.74
CA ILE A 612 14.10 -30.94 -13.73
C ILE A 612 13.57 -31.17 -12.31
N VAL A 613 12.55 -30.43 -11.94
CA VAL A 613 11.72 -30.62 -10.74
C VAL A 613 10.34 -31.09 -11.16
N HIS A 614 9.91 -32.25 -10.66
CA HIS A 614 8.53 -32.73 -10.83
C HIS A 614 7.67 -32.17 -9.69
N LEU A 615 6.64 -31.40 -10.01
CA LEU A 615 5.70 -30.86 -9.03
C LEU A 615 4.33 -31.54 -9.12
N ASP A 616 3.79 -31.88 -7.94
CA ASP A 616 2.40 -32.33 -7.76
C ASP A 616 1.79 -31.53 -6.61
N MET A 617 0.95 -30.56 -6.93
CA MET A 617 0.40 -29.62 -5.94
C MET A 617 -1.00 -29.16 -6.29
N THR A 618 -1.70 -28.58 -5.32
CA THR A 618 -3.03 -28.00 -5.51
C THR A 618 -2.93 -26.47 -5.54
N ILE A 619 -3.65 -25.83 -6.47
CA ILE A 619 -3.84 -24.37 -6.53
C ILE A 619 -5.26 -24.06 -6.08
N THR A 620 -5.40 -23.03 -5.27
CA THR A 620 -6.68 -22.43 -4.87
C THR A 620 -6.93 -21.15 -5.70
N TYR A 621 -8.12 -21.02 -6.27
CA TYR A 621 -8.55 -19.83 -7.02
C TYR A 621 -9.34 -18.88 -6.13
N GLU A 622 -9.51 -17.62 -6.54
CA GLU A 622 -10.29 -16.59 -5.84
C GLU A 622 -11.70 -17.03 -5.43
N ASP A 623 -12.31 -17.91 -6.22
CA ASP A 623 -13.63 -18.49 -5.92
C ASP A 623 -13.60 -19.70 -4.98
N GLY A 624 -12.44 -20.02 -4.39
CA GLY A 624 -12.23 -21.14 -3.48
C GLY A 624 -12.17 -22.51 -4.15
N ARG A 625 -12.18 -22.60 -5.49
CA ARG A 625 -12.00 -23.87 -6.19
C ARG A 625 -10.55 -24.31 -6.10
N GLU A 626 -10.35 -25.60 -5.81
CA GLU A 626 -9.05 -26.26 -5.79
C GLU A 626 -8.83 -27.07 -7.07
N GLN A 627 -7.65 -26.91 -7.67
CA GLN A 627 -7.25 -27.69 -8.84
C GLN A 627 -5.88 -28.33 -8.62
N PRO A 628 -5.77 -29.69 -8.70
CA PRO A 628 -4.48 -30.36 -8.68
C PRO A 628 -3.72 -30.10 -9.98
N ILE A 629 -2.44 -29.78 -9.87
CA ILE A 629 -1.56 -29.52 -11.00
C ILE A 629 -0.33 -30.44 -10.88
N LYS A 630 0.00 -31.10 -12.00
CA LYS A 630 1.25 -31.81 -12.18
C LYS A 630 2.01 -31.16 -13.31
N THR A 631 3.21 -30.70 -13.03
CA THR A 631 4.06 -30.00 -14.00
C THR A 631 5.53 -30.25 -13.72
N ASP A 632 6.32 -30.18 -14.78
CA ASP A 632 7.77 -30.27 -14.71
C ASP A 632 8.37 -28.87 -14.87
N LEU A 633 9.26 -28.49 -13.97
CA LEU A 633 9.98 -27.22 -14.03
C LEU A 633 11.46 -27.50 -14.35
N ARG A 634 11.99 -26.76 -15.31
CA ARG A 634 13.42 -26.82 -15.65
C ARG A 634 14.23 -26.02 -14.65
N ILE A 635 15.33 -26.59 -14.16
CA ILE A 635 16.38 -25.86 -13.41
C ILE A 635 17.40 -25.31 -14.41
N GLN A 636 17.67 -24.01 -14.33
CA GLN A 636 18.70 -23.38 -15.14
C GLN A 636 19.86 -22.90 -14.26
N GLU A 637 21.08 -23.28 -14.62
CA GLU A 637 22.30 -22.83 -13.97
C GLU A 637 22.81 -21.56 -14.63
N ILE A 638 23.30 -20.62 -13.82
CA ILE A 638 23.92 -19.37 -14.26
C ILE A 638 25.44 -19.57 -14.30
N GLU A 639 26.01 -19.59 -15.49
CA GLU A 639 27.45 -19.70 -15.65
C GLU A 639 28.15 -18.44 -15.11
N SER A 640 29.11 -18.59 -14.22
CA SER A 640 29.97 -17.48 -13.83
C SER A 640 30.86 -17.13 -15.01
N LYS A 641 30.62 -15.99 -15.66
CA LYS A 641 31.61 -15.43 -16.59
C LYS A 641 32.93 -15.20 -15.82
N GLN A 642 33.94 -16.00 -16.16
CA GLN A 642 35.30 -15.91 -15.60
C GLN A 642 35.96 -14.56 -15.91
#